data_2b0e60f6000df18e896ec8a8d5c04bba
#
_entry.id   2b0e60f6000df18e896ec8a8d5c04bba
#
_cell.length_a   1.000
_cell.length_b   1.000
_cell.length_c   1.000
_cell.angle_alpha   90.00
_cell.angle_beta   90.00
_cell.angle_gamma   90.00
#
_symmetry.space_group_name_H-M   'P 1'
#
loop_
_entity.id
_entity.type
_entity.pdbx_description
1 polymer ?
#
loop_
_entity_poly.entity_id
_entity_poly.type
_entity_poly.pdbx_seq_one_letter_code
_entity_poly.pdbx_strand_id
1 'polypeptide(L)'
;VGGSSLYPDAVNKGDQTVEKKGAGRARRPDKKRPGGDADVFTALHKRLNSVSRLDQRHLARRIKGIRKTTQADLQAKAISELETKIDKAEKQLARRIAAIPVCTYPPELPITQRRQELLETIRNNQVVVIAGETGSGKSTQLPKICLDAGLGRKGIIGHTQPRRIAARSVGARIAEELDQQIGGAVGYSVRFDNKTNDKTSIKVMTDGILLAELAHDPDLLAYDVIIVDEAHERTLNIDFLLGYLHRLLPRRPDLHVVVTSATIDTAKIAAHFEGAPIIEVSGRNFPVDIRYRPRDAEGETLDVPAAVRRSIGELTREGPGDILVFSSGEREINEICEAVRRHEPDFEVLPLYARLSSKEQQRVFGESKRRRIVVSTNVAETSLTVPGVRYVIDVGEARMSRFSQRTKVQRLPIEPISQASANQRSGRCGRLGPGIAIRLFEEEDFDARPEFTEPEIQRTNLASVILTMANQRLGSPLEFPFIDPPDPRAVTDGVRLLHELRAVRSPAVPEAGNAGRDWLTDTGRSIARLPIDPRLGRIVLAGDEEGCLFEAIIIAASLAVQDPRERPREKQKAADEAHAPFVDDRSDVLTLLHLWHLASGKRRSLNRRQFTKWCRDRFLHAQRMSEWFDTIEQLRSAVEEMGLANTYSSDFDVSLGSGSADPSNWGDDIHRAVLAGMLSQVGMRVGRSHEYLGPRNARFAIQPGSTAFETKPDWIMAA
;
A
#
# COMPACT_ATOMS: atom_id res chain seq x y z
N VAL A 1 -37.46 47.09 14.74
CA VAL A 1 -37.42 48.11 15.76
C VAL A 1 -35.96 48.22 16.17
N GLY A 2 -35.17 49.05 15.62
CA GLY A 2 -34.90 50.45 15.81
C GLY A 2 -33.75 50.54 16.80
N GLY A 3 -32.68 51.19 16.60
CA GLY A 3 -32.15 52.25 15.86
C GLY A 3 -30.84 52.72 16.45
N SER A 4 -29.97 53.17 15.58
CA SER A 4 -29.16 54.40 15.59
C SER A 4 -28.09 54.54 16.67
N SER A 5 -26.81 54.61 16.25
CA SER A 5 -26.13 55.86 15.81
C SER A 5 -25.51 56.65 16.96
N LEU A 6 -24.19 56.87 16.93
CA LEU A 6 -23.59 58.19 16.80
C LEU A 6 -22.08 58.16 17.13
N TYR A 7 -21.29 58.61 16.18
CA TYR A 7 -20.00 59.28 16.38
C TYR A 7 -20.23 60.67 17.01
N PRO A 8 -19.27 61.32 17.65
CA PRO A 8 -18.66 62.42 16.95
C PRO A 8 -17.15 62.68 17.10
N ASP A 9 -16.70 63.40 16.10
CA ASP A 9 -15.45 64.00 15.76
C ASP A 9 -14.69 64.80 16.83
N ALA A 10 -13.36 64.80 16.58
CA ALA A 10 -12.39 65.93 16.56
C ALA A 10 -12.40 66.99 17.63
N VAL A 11 -11.19 67.37 18.08
CA VAL A 11 -10.62 68.74 17.96
C VAL A 11 -9.13 68.75 18.41
N ASN A 12 -8.35 69.39 17.58
CA ASN A 12 -6.97 69.81 17.55
C ASN A 12 -6.66 70.96 18.59
N LYS A 13 -5.45 70.98 19.13
CA LYS A 13 -4.59 72.08 19.58
C LYS A 13 -3.48 71.54 20.46
N GLY A 14 -2.22 71.85 20.35
CA GLY A 14 -1.49 72.97 19.88
C GLY A 14 -0.10 72.93 20.46
N ASP A 15 0.76 73.40 19.69
CA ASP A 15 2.17 73.69 19.84
C ASP A 15 2.69 74.00 21.26
N GLN A 16 3.85 73.45 21.68
CA GLN A 16 4.89 74.19 22.41
C GLN A 16 6.24 73.50 22.32
N THR A 17 7.13 74.12 21.63
CA THR A 17 8.56 73.95 21.55
C THR A 17 9.23 74.12 22.94
N VAL A 18 10.09 73.10 23.29
CA VAL A 18 11.16 73.35 24.27
C VAL A 18 12.46 72.69 23.73
N GLU A 19 13.36 73.58 23.31
CA GLU A 19 14.78 73.26 23.07
C GLU A 19 15.44 72.71 24.32
N LYS A 20 16.12 71.56 24.18
CA LYS A 20 17.27 71.20 25.07
C LYS A 20 18.45 70.71 24.25
N LYS A 21 19.51 71.48 24.43
CA LYS A 21 20.84 71.32 23.86
C LYS A 21 21.49 69.96 24.18
N GLY A 22 22.10 69.43 23.22
CA GLY A 22 23.29 68.72 22.98
C GLY A 22 23.98 67.86 24.06
N ALA A 23 24.18 66.57 23.76
CA ALA A 23 25.35 65.80 24.10
C ALA A 23 25.70 64.89 22.92
N GLY A 24 26.78 65.21 22.26
CA GLY A 24 27.28 64.44 21.11
C GLY A 24 27.68 63.04 21.51
N ARG A 25 26.94 62.05 21.03
CA ARG A 25 27.42 60.65 20.99
C ARG A 25 28.10 60.44 19.63
N ALA A 26 29.38 60.23 19.69
CA ALA A 26 30.24 59.86 18.58
C ALA A 26 29.62 58.65 17.82
N ARG A 27 29.31 58.84 16.54
CA ARG A 27 28.99 57.79 15.60
C ARG A 27 30.23 56.87 15.51
N ARG A 28 30.10 55.63 16.01
CA ARG A 28 31.03 54.53 15.65
C ARG A 28 31.01 54.41 14.13
N PRO A 29 32.16 54.26 13.48
CA PRO A 29 32.23 54.05 12.07
C PRO A 29 31.57 52.75 11.72
N ASP A 30 30.60 52.74 10.78
CA ASP A 30 30.06 51.55 10.14
C ASP A 30 31.23 50.76 9.58
N LYS A 31 31.53 49.60 10.21
CA LYS A 31 32.37 48.59 9.60
C LYS A 31 31.68 48.14 8.34
N LYS A 32 32.10 48.66 7.18
CA LYS A 32 31.81 48.10 5.88
C LYS A 32 32.14 46.61 5.96
N ARG A 33 31.12 45.75 5.95
CA ARG A 33 31.31 44.32 5.70
C ARG A 33 31.95 44.19 4.32
N PRO A 34 33.01 43.38 4.17
CA PRO A 34 33.64 43.20 2.87
C PRO A 34 32.58 42.60 1.92
N GLY A 35 32.47 43.16 0.70
CA GLY A 35 31.51 42.78 -0.32
C GLY A 35 31.71 41.37 -0.89
N GLY A 36 32.61 40.56 -0.34
CA GLY A 36 32.87 39.18 -0.78
C GLY A 36 31.83 38.12 -0.33
N ASP A 37 31.23 38.29 0.89
CA ASP A 37 30.35 37.27 1.44
C ASP A 37 29.01 37.18 0.70
N ALA A 38 28.45 38.33 0.25
CA ALA A 38 27.18 38.36 -0.52
C ALA A 38 27.36 37.67 -1.88
N ASP A 39 28.51 37.79 -2.49
CA ASP A 39 28.84 37.19 -3.80
C ASP A 39 28.97 35.65 -3.71
N VAL A 40 29.61 35.13 -2.66
CA VAL A 40 29.77 33.67 -2.42
C VAL A 40 28.42 32.99 -2.24
N PHE A 41 27.57 33.53 -1.37
CA PHE A 41 26.24 32.94 -1.17
C PHE A 41 25.34 33.01 -2.41
N THR A 42 25.47 34.04 -3.21
CA THR A 42 24.78 34.18 -4.50
C THR A 42 25.26 33.14 -5.49
N ALA A 43 26.57 32.91 -5.59
CA ALA A 43 27.16 31.89 -6.43
C ALA A 43 26.72 30.46 -5.99
N LEU A 44 26.71 30.18 -4.68
CA LEU A 44 26.21 28.92 -4.15
C LEU A 44 24.74 28.70 -4.45
N HIS A 45 23.88 29.72 -4.32
CA HIS A 45 22.47 29.62 -4.68
C HIS A 45 22.28 29.32 -6.17
N LYS A 46 23.05 29.93 -7.05
CA LYS A 46 23.00 29.67 -8.50
C LYS A 46 23.34 28.22 -8.83
N ARG A 47 24.34 27.64 -8.13
CA ARG A 47 24.71 26.22 -8.27
C ARG A 47 23.61 25.25 -7.82
N LEU A 48 22.73 25.64 -6.90
CA LEU A 48 21.61 24.78 -6.50
C LEU A 48 20.65 24.43 -7.65
N ASN A 49 20.67 25.18 -8.74
CA ASN A 49 19.90 24.84 -9.94
C ASN A 49 20.43 23.61 -10.68
N SER A 50 21.68 23.21 -10.39
CA SER A 50 22.37 22.07 -11.02
C SER A 50 22.30 20.78 -10.18
N VAL A 51 21.55 20.75 -9.10
CA VAL A 51 21.36 19.57 -8.26
C VAL A 51 19.89 19.11 -8.29
N SER A 52 19.62 17.93 -7.69
CA SER A 52 18.23 17.43 -7.57
C SER A 52 17.37 18.37 -6.72
N ARG A 53 16.03 18.35 -6.89
CA ARG A 53 15.14 19.21 -6.09
C ARG A 53 15.23 18.92 -4.58
N LEU A 54 15.39 17.66 -4.23
CA LEU A 54 15.55 17.26 -2.83
C LEU A 54 16.84 17.84 -2.23
N ASP A 55 17.97 17.71 -2.96
CA ASP A 55 19.24 18.30 -2.56
C ASP A 55 19.17 19.81 -2.53
N GLN A 56 18.53 20.44 -3.52
CA GLN A 56 18.34 21.88 -3.58
C GLN A 56 17.71 22.42 -2.29
N ARG A 57 16.63 21.78 -1.82
CA ARG A 57 15.96 22.20 -0.55
C ARG A 57 16.85 22.03 0.67
N HIS A 58 17.54 20.88 0.77
CA HIS A 58 18.43 20.59 1.91
C HIS A 58 19.61 21.55 1.95
N LEU A 59 20.27 21.77 0.82
CA LEU A 59 21.42 22.65 0.69
C LEU A 59 21.03 24.11 0.87
N ALA A 60 19.87 24.55 0.34
CA ALA A 60 19.34 25.90 0.57
C ALA A 60 19.08 26.19 2.04
N ARG A 61 18.52 25.24 2.79
CA ARG A 61 18.36 25.37 4.25
C ARG A 61 19.72 25.51 4.97
N ARG A 62 20.71 24.75 4.51
CA ARG A 62 22.04 24.78 5.07
C ARG A 62 22.75 26.11 4.77
N ILE A 63 22.63 26.66 3.55
CA ILE A 63 23.10 28.02 3.18
C ILE A 63 22.50 29.05 4.13
N LYS A 64 21.17 29.00 4.35
CA LYS A 64 20.47 29.91 5.26
C LYS A 64 20.97 29.80 6.72
N GLY A 65 21.36 28.60 7.16
CA GLY A 65 21.97 28.36 8.47
C GLY A 65 23.37 28.99 8.55
N ILE A 66 24.25 28.71 7.58
CA ILE A 66 25.62 29.20 7.52
C ILE A 66 25.69 30.73 7.47
N ARG A 67 24.76 31.36 6.74
CA ARG A 67 24.64 32.81 6.65
C ARG A 67 24.37 33.49 8.00
N LYS A 68 23.84 32.77 8.99
CA LYS A 68 23.61 33.25 10.36
C LYS A 68 24.82 33.07 11.28
N THR A 69 25.85 32.34 10.88
CA THR A 69 27.07 32.12 11.66
C THR A 69 27.89 33.38 11.68
N THR A 70 28.24 33.86 12.87
CA THR A 70 28.96 35.14 13.09
C THR A 70 30.47 35.00 13.15
N GLN A 71 30.99 33.78 13.38
CA GLN A 71 32.43 33.49 13.45
C GLN A 71 32.97 33.20 12.05
N ALA A 72 33.89 34.01 11.54
CA ALA A 72 34.41 33.92 10.17
C ALA A 72 35.05 32.58 9.85
N ASP A 73 35.89 32.03 10.75
CA ASP A 73 36.60 30.76 10.53
C ASP A 73 35.63 29.56 10.45
N LEU A 74 34.62 29.53 11.33
CA LEU A 74 33.56 28.49 11.29
C LEU A 74 32.68 28.64 10.06
N GLN A 75 32.41 29.86 9.63
CA GLN A 75 31.65 30.15 8.42
C GLN A 75 32.41 29.68 7.17
N ALA A 76 33.70 29.99 7.06
CA ALA A 76 34.55 29.58 5.95
C ALA A 76 34.66 28.04 5.86
N LYS A 77 34.84 27.34 6.98
CA LYS A 77 34.85 25.87 7.04
C LYS A 77 33.49 25.28 6.59
N ALA A 78 32.38 25.83 7.08
CA ALA A 78 31.05 25.38 6.74
C ALA A 78 30.72 25.62 5.25
N ILE A 79 31.23 26.71 4.65
CA ILE A 79 31.12 26.98 3.21
C ILE A 79 31.89 25.92 2.42
N SER A 80 33.11 25.60 2.75
CA SER A 80 33.93 24.58 2.06
C SER A 80 33.30 23.17 2.15
N GLU A 81 32.75 22.80 3.31
CA GLU A 81 32.02 21.56 3.47
C GLU A 81 30.72 21.54 2.60
N LEU A 82 30.05 22.69 2.48
CA LEU A 82 28.86 22.84 1.66
C LEU A 82 29.19 22.73 0.16
N GLU A 83 30.26 23.37 -0.30
CA GLU A 83 30.76 23.27 -1.68
C GLU A 83 31.04 21.81 -2.04
N THR A 84 31.76 21.08 -1.18
CA THR A 84 32.00 19.63 -1.37
C THR A 84 30.68 18.83 -1.50
N LYS A 85 29.65 19.18 -0.73
CA LYS A 85 28.34 18.54 -0.83
C LYS A 85 27.61 18.90 -2.13
N ILE A 86 27.69 20.16 -2.57
CA ILE A 86 27.13 20.60 -3.85
C ILE A 86 27.83 19.87 -4.99
N ASP A 87 29.16 19.79 -5.01
CA ASP A 87 29.94 19.06 -6.03
C ASP A 87 29.51 17.59 -6.11
N LYS A 88 29.33 16.96 -4.96
CA LYS A 88 28.85 15.56 -4.90
C LYS A 88 27.46 15.43 -5.48
N ALA A 89 26.53 16.32 -5.13
CA ALA A 89 25.15 16.29 -5.61
C ALA A 89 25.07 16.58 -7.12
N GLU A 90 25.85 17.54 -7.65
CA GLU A 90 25.97 17.82 -9.08
C GLU A 90 26.47 16.61 -9.86
N LYS A 91 27.56 15.96 -9.38
CA LYS A 91 28.11 14.75 -9.98
C LYS A 91 27.10 13.59 -9.95
N GLN A 92 26.35 13.45 -8.87
CA GLN A 92 25.33 12.42 -8.74
C GLN A 92 24.19 12.64 -9.73
N LEU A 93 23.67 13.88 -9.84
CA LEU A 93 22.65 14.22 -10.81
C LEU A 93 23.12 14.01 -12.26
N ALA A 94 24.35 14.46 -12.59
CA ALA A 94 24.93 14.26 -13.93
C ALA A 94 25.06 12.77 -14.30
N ARG A 95 25.50 11.92 -13.34
CA ARG A 95 25.56 10.46 -13.54
C ARG A 95 24.20 9.85 -13.77
N ARG A 96 23.15 10.30 -13.06
CA ARG A 96 21.79 9.83 -13.26
C ARG A 96 21.26 10.20 -14.63
N ILE A 97 21.43 11.47 -15.04
CA ILE A 97 21.02 11.95 -16.37
C ILE A 97 21.73 11.20 -17.49
N ALA A 98 23.03 10.94 -17.35
CA ALA A 98 23.81 10.19 -18.33
C ALA A 98 23.41 8.70 -18.41
N ALA A 99 22.79 8.17 -17.36
CA ALA A 99 22.30 6.78 -17.30
C ALA A 99 20.89 6.62 -17.88
N ILE A 100 20.18 7.71 -18.25
CA ILE A 100 18.84 7.63 -18.85
C ILE A 100 18.96 6.94 -20.22
N PRO A 101 18.26 5.81 -20.42
CA PRO A 101 18.32 5.08 -21.69
C PRO A 101 17.53 5.78 -22.78
N VAL A 102 17.86 5.48 -24.03
CA VAL A 102 17.03 5.87 -25.17
C VAL A 102 15.75 5.05 -25.17
N CYS A 103 14.61 5.72 -25.25
CA CYS A 103 13.31 5.06 -25.21
C CYS A 103 12.95 4.43 -26.56
N THR A 104 12.61 3.16 -26.54
CA THR A 104 12.05 2.41 -27.67
C THR A 104 10.59 2.07 -27.41
N TYR A 105 9.79 2.00 -28.46
CA TYR A 105 8.34 1.81 -28.36
C TYR A 105 7.88 0.70 -29.29
N PRO A 106 7.26 -0.39 -28.77
CA PRO A 106 6.65 -1.40 -29.61
C PRO A 106 5.51 -0.80 -30.47
N PRO A 107 5.59 -0.88 -31.81
CA PRO A 107 4.63 -0.21 -32.70
C PRO A 107 3.23 -0.84 -32.64
N GLU A 108 3.13 -2.09 -32.21
CA GLU A 108 1.89 -2.84 -32.09
C GLU A 108 1.01 -2.39 -30.92
N LEU A 109 1.58 -1.69 -29.93
CA LEU A 109 0.82 -1.24 -28.77
C LEU A 109 -0.04 -0.01 -29.11
N PRO A 110 -1.32 -0.03 -28.73
CA PRO A 110 -2.23 1.10 -29.00
C PRO A 110 -1.74 2.44 -28.49
N ILE A 111 -1.16 2.47 -27.31
CA ILE A 111 -0.62 3.71 -26.71
C ILE A 111 0.53 4.31 -27.54
N THR A 112 1.30 3.49 -28.26
CA THR A 112 2.40 3.96 -29.09
C THR A 112 1.89 4.81 -30.26
N GLN A 113 0.71 4.51 -30.79
CA GLN A 113 0.09 5.28 -31.87
C GLN A 113 -0.31 6.70 -31.41
N ARG A 114 -0.58 6.89 -30.12
CA ARG A 114 -0.92 8.20 -29.54
C ARG A 114 0.24 8.85 -28.77
N ARG A 115 1.46 8.31 -28.94
CA ARG A 115 2.65 8.76 -28.18
C ARG A 115 2.88 10.27 -28.28
N GLN A 116 2.78 10.85 -29.47
CA GLN A 116 3.06 12.28 -29.66
C GLN A 116 2.04 13.16 -28.92
N GLU A 117 0.78 12.82 -29.01
CA GLU A 117 -0.30 13.50 -28.30
C GLU A 117 -0.13 13.40 -26.77
N LEU A 118 0.17 12.20 -26.27
CA LEU A 118 0.45 11.98 -24.85
C LEU A 118 1.63 12.81 -24.37
N LEU A 119 2.71 12.83 -25.12
CA LEU A 119 3.91 13.60 -24.81
C LEU A 119 3.62 15.11 -24.73
N GLU A 120 2.88 15.66 -25.69
CA GLU A 120 2.49 17.07 -25.72
C GLU A 120 1.52 17.41 -24.59
N THR A 121 0.53 16.55 -24.33
CA THR A 121 -0.44 16.76 -23.26
C THR A 121 0.23 16.71 -21.88
N ILE A 122 1.13 15.74 -21.63
CA ILE A 122 1.87 15.65 -20.36
C ILE A 122 2.78 16.86 -20.15
N ARG A 123 3.42 17.39 -21.20
CA ARG A 123 4.25 18.60 -21.10
C ARG A 123 3.46 19.85 -20.74
N ASN A 124 2.25 19.97 -21.29
CA ASN A 124 1.45 21.18 -21.20
C ASN A 124 0.48 21.21 -20.01
N ASN A 125 0.26 20.07 -19.35
CA ASN A 125 -0.69 19.96 -18.25
C ASN A 125 -0.03 19.35 -17.02
N GLN A 126 -0.34 19.89 -15.86
CA GLN A 126 0.15 19.40 -14.58
C GLN A 126 -0.46 18.04 -14.22
N VAL A 127 -1.73 17.83 -14.57
CA VAL A 127 -2.44 16.55 -14.38
C VAL A 127 -3.00 16.07 -15.72
N VAL A 128 -2.84 14.78 -16.00
CA VAL A 128 -3.42 14.12 -17.19
C VAL A 128 -4.06 12.81 -16.76
N VAL A 129 -5.29 12.55 -17.21
CA VAL A 129 -6.00 11.28 -17.00
C VAL A 129 -5.94 10.47 -18.27
N ILE A 130 -5.53 9.21 -18.18
CA ILE A 130 -5.41 8.30 -19.32
C ILE A 130 -6.36 7.13 -19.15
N ALA A 131 -7.42 7.16 -19.91
CA ALA A 131 -8.40 6.08 -20.01
C ALA A 131 -7.92 5.02 -21.01
N GLY A 132 -8.21 3.78 -20.72
CA GLY A 132 -7.98 2.72 -21.71
C GLY A 132 -7.92 1.34 -21.10
N GLU A 133 -8.20 0.36 -21.91
CA GLU A 133 -8.28 -1.03 -21.49
C GLU A 133 -6.92 -1.58 -21.06
N THR A 134 -6.96 -2.64 -20.26
CA THR A 134 -5.75 -3.37 -19.87
C THR A 134 -5.11 -4.03 -21.09
N GLY A 135 -3.77 -3.91 -21.21
CA GLY A 135 -3.04 -4.42 -22.36
C GLY A 135 -2.78 -3.38 -23.46
N SER A 136 -3.32 -2.17 -23.36
CA SER A 136 -2.98 -1.07 -24.30
C SER A 136 -1.54 -0.54 -24.16
N GLY A 137 -0.79 -1.01 -23.17
CA GLY A 137 0.61 -0.63 -22.93
C GLY A 137 0.80 0.52 -21.94
N LYS A 138 -0.25 1.03 -21.30
CA LYS A 138 -0.18 2.19 -20.35
C LYS A 138 0.93 2.03 -19.33
N SER A 139 0.89 0.98 -18.53
CA SER A 139 1.82 0.77 -17.42
C SER A 139 3.30 0.69 -17.85
N THR A 140 3.60 0.19 -19.06
CA THR A 140 4.98 0.03 -19.53
C THR A 140 5.47 1.22 -20.36
N GLN A 141 4.60 1.89 -21.10
CA GLN A 141 5.01 2.95 -22.03
C GLN A 141 4.99 4.36 -21.39
N LEU A 142 4.04 4.65 -20.48
CA LEU A 142 3.91 5.98 -19.86
C LEU A 142 5.19 6.46 -19.16
N PRO A 143 5.89 5.64 -18.37
CA PRO A 143 7.16 6.09 -17.78
C PRO A 143 8.19 6.50 -18.82
N LYS A 144 8.23 5.81 -19.97
CA LYS A 144 9.13 6.16 -21.11
C LYS A 144 8.70 7.47 -21.78
N ILE A 145 7.39 7.64 -22.00
CA ILE A 145 6.85 8.89 -22.58
C ILE A 145 7.16 10.08 -21.64
N CYS A 146 7.08 9.90 -20.31
CA CYS A 146 7.48 10.91 -19.34
C CYS A 146 8.99 11.25 -19.43
N LEU A 147 9.87 10.26 -19.65
CA LEU A 147 11.30 10.53 -19.91
C LEU A 147 11.51 11.36 -21.18
N ASP A 148 10.83 11.01 -22.28
CA ASP A 148 10.88 11.75 -23.54
C ASP A 148 10.28 13.16 -23.41
N ALA A 149 9.30 13.33 -22.50
CA ALA A 149 8.79 14.65 -22.15
C ALA A 149 9.81 15.53 -21.40
N GLY A 150 10.96 14.96 -20.99
CA GLY A 150 12.02 15.65 -20.27
C GLY A 150 11.89 15.57 -18.74
N LEU A 151 10.91 14.81 -18.24
CA LEU A 151 10.73 14.52 -16.82
C LEU A 151 11.71 13.43 -16.34
N GLY A 152 11.87 13.27 -15.03
CA GLY A 152 12.79 12.28 -14.49
C GLY A 152 14.27 12.75 -14.49
N ARG A 153 14.53 14.03 -14.69
CA ARG A 153 15.89 14.61 -14.73
C ARG A 153 16.30 15.20 -13.38
N LYS A 154 15.55 16.15 -12.85
CA LYS A 154 15.82 16.76 -11.52
C LYS A 154 15.25 15.97 -10.35
N GLY A 155 14.12 15.35 -10.54
CA GLY A 155 13.55 14.30 -9.71
C GLY A 155 13.58 12.96 -10.45
N ILE A 156 12.80 11.99 -9.99
CA ILE A 156 12.60 10.69 -10.65
C ILE A 156 11.14 10.55 -11.10
N ILE A 157 10.85 9.57 -11.91
CA ILE A 157 9.49 9.15 -12.25
C ILE A 157 9.05 8.12 -11.23
N GLY A 158 8.06 8.46 -10.40
CA GLY A 158 7.38 7.54 -9.51
C GLY A 158 6.20 6.90 -10.21
N HIS A 159 6.12 5.58 -10.22
CA HIS A 159 5.03 4.84 -10.83
C HIS A 159 4.42 3.89 -9.80
N THR A 160 3.20 4.18 -9.34
CA THR A 160 2.55 3.35 -8.34
C THR A 160 1.75 2.21 -8.97
N GLN A 161 1.67 1.12 -8.24
CA GLN A 161 0.90 -0.08 -8.58
C GLN A 161 0.17 -0.58 -7.32
N PRO A 162 -1.09 -1.04 -7.40
CA PRO A 162 -1.82 -1.49 -6.22
C PRO A 162 -1.28 -2.80 -5.64
N ARG A 163 -0.55 -3.59 -6.42
CA ARG A 163 -0.10 -4.95 -6.05
C ARG A 163 1.40 -5.13 -6.20
N ARG A 164 2.03 -5.80 -5.21
CA ARG A 164 3.48 -6.07 -5.19
C ARG A 164 3.97 -6.83 -6.44
N ILE A 165 3.19 -7.80 -6.91
CA ILE A 165 3.52 -8.60 -8.09
C ILE A 165 3.52 -7.71 -9.33
N ALA A 166 2.50 -6.84 -9.48
CA ALA A 166 2.41 -5.90 -10.59
C ALA A 166 3.61 -4.94 -10.61
N ALA A 167 3.97 -4.34 -9.46
CA ALA A 167 5.12 -3.44 -9.38
C ALA A 167 6.42 -4.10 -9.82
N ARG A 168 6.66 -5.36 -9.41
CA ARG A 168 7.85 -6.11 -9.84
C ARG A 168 7.83 -6.45 -11.33
N SER A 169 6.71 -6.97 -11.84
CA SER A 169 6.60 -7.39 -13.24
C SER A 169 6.63 -6.21 -14.21
N VAL A 170 5.95 -5.10 -13.88
CA VAL A 170 5.98 -3.86 -14.67
C VAL A 170 7.39 -3.26 -14.66
N GLY A 171 8.05 -3.18 -13.49
CA GLY A 171 9.43 -2.71 -13.40
C GLY A 171 10.40 -3.54 -14.22
N ALA A 172 10.30 -4.87 -14.13
CA ALA A 172 11.12 -5.79 -14.92
C ALA A 172 10.87 -5.64 -16.43
N ARG A 173 9.61 -5.49 -16.84
CA ARG A 173 9.23 -5.32 -18.25
C ARG A 173 9.73 -4.01 -18.82
N ILE A 174 9.62 -2.89 -18.07
CA ILE A 174 10.19 -1.60 -18.51
C ILE A 174 11.70 -1.70 -18.65
N ALA A 175 12.38 -2.35 -17.72
CA ALA A 175 13.82 -2.56 -17.78
C ALA A 175 14.23 -3.38 -19.01
N GLU A 176 13.52 -4.49 -19.30
CA GLU A 176 13.72 -5.32 -20.48
C GLU A 176 13.53 -4.52 -21.78
N GLU A 177 12.44 -3.75 -21.90
CA GLU A 177 12.16 -2.92 -23.10
C GLU A 177 13.16 -1.79 -23.32
N LEU A 178 13.87 -1.36 -22.28
CA LEU A 178 14.91 -0.33 -22.32
C LEU A 178 16.33 -0.94 -22.39
N ASP A 179 16.45 -2.25 -22.51
CA ASP A 179 17.73 -2.99 -22.46
C ASP A 179 18.54 -2.66 -21.21
N GLN A 180 17.88 -2.58 -20.07
CA GLN A 180 18.46 -2.28 -18.77
C GLN A 180 18.31 -3.44 -17.80
N GLN A 181 19.26 -3.56 -16.88
CA GLN A 181 19.11 -4.42 -15.73
C GLN A 181 18.25 -3.71 -14.65
N ILE A 182 17.35 -4.48 -14.02
CA ILE A 182 16.57 -3.96 -12.89
C ILE A 182 17.49 -3.52 -11.74
N GLY A 183 17.23 -2.36 -11.14
CA GLY A 183 18.09 -1.73 -10.15
C GLY A 183 19.13 -0.78 -10.77
N GLY A 184 19.09 -0.55 -12.10
CA GLY A 184 19.81 0.50 -12.80
C GLY A 184 18.96 1.76 -12.97
N ALA A 185 18.82 2.25 -14.23
CA ALA A 185 17.95 3.38 -14.57
C ALA A 185 16.48 3.09 -14.26
N VAL A 186 16.07 1.82 -14.30
CA VAL A 186 14.76 1.33 -13.88
C VAL A 186 14.91 0.49 -12.63
N GLY A 187 14.15 0.81 -11.61
CA GLY A 187 14.10 0.07 -10.36
C GLY A 187 12.67 -0.12 -9.86
N TYR A 188 12.51 -0.98 -8.86
CA TYR A 188 11.24 -1.09 -8.15
C TYR A 188 11.44 -1.05 -6.63
N SER A 189 10.38 -0.68 -5.92
CA SER A 189 10.33 -0.70 -4.45
C SER A 189 8.98 -1.24 -3.99
N VAL A 190 9.00 -2.37 -3.32
CA VAL A 190 7.85 -2.97 -2.66
C VAL A 190 8.23 -3.33 -1.24
N ARG A 191 7.24 -3.58 -0.38
CA ARG A 191 7.51 -3.99 1.00
C ARG A 191 8.49 -5.17 1.01
N PHE A 192 9.60 -5.04 1.71
CA PHE A 192 10.71 -6.00 1.87
C PHE A 192 11.62 -6.22 0.65
N ASP A 193 11.42 -5.49 -0.45
CA ASP A 193 12.27 -5.69 -1.62
C ASP A 193 12.43 -4.37 -2.38
N ASN A 194 13.62 -3.80 -2.29
CA ASN A 194 13.97 -2.55 -2.96
C ASN A 194 15.14 -2.80 -3.91
N LYS A 195 14.92 -2.51 -5.20
CA LYS A 195 15.91 -2.59 -6.27
C LYS A 195 16.05 -1.21 -6.95
N THR A 196 16.43 -0.21 -6.18
CA THR A 196 16.73 1.14 -6.66
C THR A 196 18.14 1.56 -6.25
N ASN A 197 18.72 2.50 -6.98
CA ASN A 197 20.02 3.10 -6.67
C ASN A 197 20.09 4.57 -7.14
N ASP A 198 21.26 5.20 -7.02
CA ASP A 198 21.50 6.60 -7.39
C ASP A 198 21.30 6.91 -8.89
N LYS A 199 21.27 5.89 -9.76
CA LYS A 199 21.05 6.03 -11.20
C LYS A 199 19.59 5.85 -11.62
N THR A 200 18.73 5.48 -10.66
CA THR A 200 17.33 5.19 -10.94
C THR A 200 16.59 6.46 -11.35
N SER A 201 16.01 6.45 -12.54
CA SER A 201 15.17 7.51 -13.10
C SER A 201 13.69 7.12 -13.12
N ILE A 202 13.39 5.82 -13.25
CA ILE A 202 12.04 5.26 -13.14
C ILE A 202 11.99 4.32 -11.94
N LYS A 203 11.14 4.64 -10.97
CA LYS A 203 10.90 3.83 -9.77
C LYS A 203 9.46 3.34 -9.77
N VAL A 204 9.28 2.04 -10.03
CA VAL A 204 7.96 1.40 -9.89
C VAL A 204 7.79 0.95 -8.44
N MET A 205 6.66 1.26 -7.82
CA MET A 205 6.44 0.97 -6.40
C MET A 205 4.98 0.67 -6.10
N THR A 206 4.70 0.11 -4.93
CA THR A 206 3.32 0.03 -4.47
C THR A 206 2.86 1.36 -3.89
N ASP A 207 1.53 1.64 -3.95
CA ASP A 207 0.93 2.87 -3.40
C ASP A 207 1.33 3.10 -1.95
N GLY A 208 1.35 2.03 -1.15
CA GLY A 208 1.77 2.08 0.26
C GLY A 208 3.23 2.51 0.47
N ILE A 209 4.14 2.24 -0.47
CA ILE A 209 5.53 2.72 -0.41
C ILE A 209 5.56 4.24 -0.61
N LEU A 210 4.84 4.76 -1.61
CA LEU A 210 4.78 6.21 -1.83
C LEU A 210 4.16 6.93 -0.62
N LEU A 211 3.11 6.37 -0.03
CA LEU A 211 2.50 6.92 1.19
C LEU A 211 3.46 6.92 2.38
N ALA A 212 4.29 5.89 2.53
CA ALA A 212 5.32 5.85 3.58
C ALA A 212 6.39 6.93 3.36
N GLU A 213 6.74 7.22 2.11
CA GLU A 213 7.71 8.28 1.77
C GLU A 213 7.20 9.68 2.10
N LEU A 214 5.89 9.93 2.08
CA LEU A 214 5.30 11.21 2.47
C LEU A 214 5.65 11.63 3.92
N ALA A 215 5.95 10.67 4.79
CA ALA A 215 6.37 10.96 6.16
C ALA A 215 7.73 11.71 6.20
N HIS A 216 8.60 11.47 5.24
CA HIS A 216 9.96 12.03 5.17
C HIS A 216 10.08 13.12 4.08
N ASP A 217 9.35 12.99 2.99
CA ASP A 217 9.29 13.96 1.89
C ASP A 217 7.83 14.36 1.59
N PRO A 218 7.19 15.16 2.46
CA PRO A 218 5.79 15.54 2.31
C PRO A 218 5.51 16.39 1.07
N ASP A 219 6.51 17.01 0.48
CA ASP A 219 6.37 17.77 -0.76
C ASP A 219 6.76 16.96 -2.02
N LEU A 220 7.07 15.66 -1.87
CA LEU A 220 7.50 14.75 -2.95
C LEU A 220 8.60 15.36 -3.84
N LEU A 221 9.60 16.01 -3.22
CA LEU A 221 10.70 16.68 -3.92
C LEU A 221 11.61 15.70 -4.66
N ALA A 222 11.61 14.44 -4.27
CA ALA A 222 12.31 13.39 -4.99
C ALA A 222 11.75 13.14 -6.39
N TYR A 223 10.52 13.59 -6.69
CA TYR A 223 9.78 13.25 -7.90
C TYR A 223 9.56 14.44 -8.83
N ASP A 224 9.69 14.21 -10.13
CA ASP A 224 9.28 15.09 -11.23
C ASP A 224 7.86 14.79 -11.68
N VAL A 225 7.49 13.50 -11.66
CA VAL A 225 6.15 13.02 -12.00
C VAL A 225 5.77 11.81 -11.16
N ILE A 226 4.50 11.75 -10.79
CA ILE A 226 3.87 10.59 -10.17
C ILE A 226 2.85 10.02 -11.15
N ILE A 227 3.02 8.76 -11.51
CA ILE A 227 2.04 7.99 -12.27
C ILE A 227 1.26 7.15 -11.25
N VAL A 228 -0.05 7.41 -11.12
CA VAL A 228 -0.97 6.61 -10.31
C VAL A 228 -1.67 5.64 -11.25
N ASP A 229 -1.20 4.39 -11.26
CA ASP A 229 -1.73 3.36 -12.17
C ASP A 229 -2.87 2.58 -11.53
N GLU A 230 -3.78 2.05 -12.37
CA GLU A 230 -4.95 1.27 -11.98
C GLU A 230 -5.86 2.02 -10.97
N ALA A 231 -6.04 3.34 -11.15
CA ALA A 231 -6.81 4.18 -10.23
C ALA A 231 -8.28 3.72 -10.05
N HIS A 232 -8.82 2.96 -11.00
CA HIS A 232 -10.15 2.36 -10.92
C HIS A 232 -10.28 1.25 -9.85
N GLU A 233 -9.16 0.71 -9.33
CA GLU A 233 -9.23 -0.24 -8.20
C GLU A 233 -9.74 0.45 -6.92
N ARG A 234 -9.69 1.80 -6.85
CA ARG A 234 -10.22 2.61 -5.76
C ARG A 234 -9.88 2.05 -4.38
N THR A 235 -8.62 1.58 -4.23
CA THR A 235 -8.10 1.17 -2.92
C THR A 235 -8.01 2.37 -1.99
N LEU A 236 -8.05 2.14 -0.68
CA LEU A 236 -7.92 3.19 0.33
C LEU A 236 -6.65 4.04 0.13
N ASN A 237 -5.55 3.39 -0.26
CA ASN A 237 -4.29 4.07 -0.54
C ASN A 237 -4.37 4.97 -1.77
N ILE A 238 -5.00 4.51 -2.86
CA ILE A 238 -5.18 5.29 -4.08
C ILE A 238 -6.04 6.53 -3.79
N ASP A 239 -7.19 6.36 -3.15
CA ASP A 239 -8.10 7.47 -2.84
C ASP A 239 -7.43 8.52 -1.93
N PHE A 240 -6.67 8.06 -0.93
CA PHE A 240 -5.88 8.96 -0.08
C PHE A 240 -4.78 9.67 -0.87
N LEU A 241 -4.05 8.96 -1.73
CA LEU A 241 -2.99 9.53 -2.55
C LEU A 241 -3.52 10.60 -3.52
N LEU A 242 -4.64 10.34 -4.19
CA LEU A 242 -5.26 11.30 -5.10
C LEU A 242 -5.70 12.58 -4.37
N GLY A 243 -6.34 12.46 -3.21
CA GLY A 243 -6.67 13.62 -2.37
C GLY A 243 -5.43 14.37 -1.86
N TYR A 244 -4.35 13.64 -1.52
CA TYR A 244 -3.08 14.26 -1.13
C TYR A 244 -2.44 15.03 -2.27
N LEU A 245 -2.38 14.46 -3.46
CA LEU A 245 -1.84 15.10 -4.66
C LEU A 245 -2.66 16.34 -5.03
N HIS A 246 -3.99 16.28 -4.95
CA HIS A 246 -4.84 17.44 -5.16
C HIS A 246 -4.45 18.63 -4.27
N ARG A 247 -4.16 18.40 -2.99
CA ARG A 247 -3.69 19.44 -2.05
C ARG A 247 -2.25 19.87 -2.26
N LEU A 248 -1.41 18.99 -2.82
CA LEU A 248 0.01 19.25 -3.03
C LEU A 248 0.28 20.08 -4.28
N LEU A 249 -0.43 19.82 -5.38
CA LEU A 249 -0.18 20.41 -6.70
C LEU A 249 -0.13 21.94 -6.72
N PRO A 250 -1.00 22.69 -6.01
CA PRO A 250 -0.89 24.17 -5.94
C PRO A 250 0.44 24.66 -5.35
N ARG A 251 1.09 23.84 -4.50
CA ARG A 251 2.39 24.15 -3.88
C ARG A 251 3.58 23.61 -4.70
N ARG A 252 3.31 22.74 -5.63
CA ARG A 252 4.29 22.08 -6.49
C ARG A 252 3.90 22.20 -7.97
N PRO A 253 3.94 23.41 -8.53
CA PRO A 253 3.56 23.64 -9.93
C PRO A 253 4.50 22.91 -10.93
N ASP A 254 5.63 22.42 -10.47
CA ASP A 254 6.64 21.66 -11.21
C ASP A 254 6.43 20.13 -11.15
N LEU A 255 5.52 19.65 -10.31
CA LEU A 255 5.18 18.22 -10.20
C LEU A 255 4.08 17.87 -11.20
N HIS A 256 4.31 16.87 -12.02
CA HIS A 256 3.29 16.33 -12.90
C HIS A 256 2.62 15.10 -12.28
N VAL A 257 1.35 14.90 -12.58
CA VAL A 257 0.60 13.71 -12.18
C VAL A 257 -0.06 13.09 -13.40
N VAL A 258 0.15 11.81 -13.59
CA VAL A 258 -0.52 11.02 -14.63
C VAL A 258 -1.35 9.95 -13.93
N VAL A 259 -2.67 9.99 -14.12
CA VAL A 259 -3.58 8.98 -13.54
C VAL A 259 -4.05 8.06 -14.63
N THR A 260 -3.87 6.74 -14.46
CA THR A 260 -4.39 5.78 -15.43
C THR A 260 -5.59 5.02 -14.88
N SER A 261 -6.54 4.72 -15.74
CA SER A 261 -7.73 3.94 -15.41
C SER A 261 -8.10 3.01 -16.55
N ALA A 262 -8.64 1.83 -16.22
CA ALA A 262 -9.16 0.89 -17.22
C ALA A 262 -10.66 1.11 -17.51
N THR A 263 -11.36 1.90 -16.72
CA THR A 263 -12.81 2.08 -16.76
C THR A 263 -13.24 3.53 -17.00
N ILE A 264 -14.53 3.72 -17.22
CA ILE A 264 -15.18 4.99 -17.56
C ILE A 264 -15.20 6.03 -16.44
N ASP A 265 -14.87 5.66 -15.19
CA ASP A 265 -14.85 6.57 -14.00
C ASP A 265 -13.76 7.68 -14.08
N THR A 266 -13.14 7.82 -15.25
CA THR A 266 -12.14 8.85 -15.56
C THR A 266 -12.70 10.27 -15.45
N ALA A 267 -14.00 10.45 -15.71
CA ALA A 267 -14.66 11.75 -15.60
C ALA A 267 -14.66 12.27 -14.16
N LYS A 268 -14.90 11.40 -13.16
CA LYS A 268 -14.82 11.79 -11.74
C LYS A 268 -13.40 12.17 -11.34
N ILE A 269 -12.41 11.41 -11.80
CA ILE A 269 -10.99 11.69 -11.51
C ILE A 269 -10.59 13.02 -12.17
N ALA A 270 -10.97 13.25 -13.42
CA ALA A 270 -10.67 14.50 -14.12
C ALA A 270 -11.34 15.72 -13.42
N ALA A 271 -12.60 15.58 -13.02
CA ALA A 271 -13.32 16.61 -12.27
C ALA A 271 -12.65 16.91 -10.92
N HIS A 272 -12.14 15.89 -10.23
CA HIS A 272 -11.38 16.03 -8.99
C HIS A 272 -10.11 16.88 -9.17
N PHE A 273 -9.48 16.87 -10.33
CA PHE A 273 -8.33 17.70 -10.69
C PHE A 273 -8.71 18.86 -11.61
N GLU A 274 -9.80 19.57 -11.29
CA GLU A 274 -10.22 20.82 -11.95
C GLU A 274 -10.43 20.70 -13.48
N GLY A 275 -10.84 19.54 -13.95
CA GLY A 275 -11.07 19.28 -15.37
C GLY A 275 -9.80 18.89 -16.13
N ALA A 276 -8.92 18.12 -15.51
CA ALA A 276 -7.73 17.58 -16.18
C ALA A 276 -8.09 16.89 -17.51
N PRO A 277 -7.24 17.04 -18.58
CA PRO A 277 -7.52 16.43 -19.87
C PRO A 277 -7.54 14.91 -19.77
N ILE A 278 -8.50 14.29 -20.45
CA ILE A 278 -8.66 12.84 -20.58
C ILE A 278 -8.19 12.43 -21.96
N ILE A 279 -7.25 11.47 -22.03
CA ILE A 279 -6.84 10.83 -23.28
C ILE A 279 -7.29 9.38 -23.24
N GLU A 280 -8.13 9.00 -24.20
CA GLU A 280 -8.60 7.63 -24.34
C GLU A 280 -7.68 6.83 -25.25
N VAL A 281 -7.02 5.82 -24.70
CA VAL A 281 -6.20 4.86 -25.44
C VAL A 281 -7.04 3.61 -25.68
N SER A 282 -7.81 3.60 -26.74
CA SER A 282 -8.58 2.41 -27.14
C SER A 282 -7.64 1.28 -27.57
N GLY A 283 -7.75 0.12 -26.95
CA GLY A 283 -7.08 -1.10 -27.39
C GLY A 283 -7.69 -1.61 -28.68
N ARG A 284 -6.90 -2.34 -29.49
CA ARG A 284 -7.47 -3.22 -30.52
C ARG A 284 -7.97 -4.48 -29.80
N ASN A 285 -9.13 -4.38 -29.17
CA ASN A 285 -9.77 -5.58 -28.69
C ASN A 285 -10.61 -6.19 -29.80
N PHE A 286 -10.49 -7.48 -29.92
CA PHE A 286 -11.38 -8.23 -30.80
C PHE A 286 -12.75 -8.35 -30.10
N PRO A 287 -13.83 -8.53 -30.87
CA PRO A 287 -15.14 -8.69 -30.30
C PRO A 287 -15.19 -9.91 -29.37
N VAL A 288 -15.92 -9.76 -28.27
CA VAL A 288 -16.17 -10.82 -27.30
C VAL A 288 -17.64 -11.18 -27.36
N ASP A 289 -17.94 -12.44 -27.67
CA ASP A 289 -19.26 -13.01 -27.59
C ASP A 289 -19.59 -13.33 -26.13
N ILE A 290 -20.59 -12.64 -25.56
CA ILE A 290 -21.02 -12.81 -24.16
C ILE A 290 -22.20 -13.74 -24.12
N ARG A 291 -22.08 -14.87 -23.41
CA ARG A 291 -23.11 -15.86 -23.25
C ARG A 291 -23.48 -16.00 -21.78
N TYR A 292 -24.78 -15.94 -21.50
CA TYR A 292 -25.31 -16.18 -20.16
C TYR A 292 -25.70 -17.65 -20.00
N ARG A 293 -25.21 -18.31 -18.97
CA ARG A 293 -25.46 -19.72 -18.64
C ARG A 293 -25.67 -19.85 -17.13
N PRO A 294 -26.82 -19.40 -16.63
CA PRO A 294 -27.08 -19.41 -15.18
C PRO A 294 -26.99 -20.83 -14.62
N ARG A 295 -26.57 -20.92 -13.37
CA ARG A 295 -26.46 -22.20 -12.65
C ARG A 295 -27.79 -22.82 -12.33
N ASP A 296 -28.80 -21.96 -12.14
CA ASP A 296 -30.19 -22.31 -11.86
C ASP A 296 -31.03 -22.13 -13.13
N ALA A 297 -31.04 -23.14 -13.99
CA ALA A 297 -31.79 -23.10 -15.22
C ALA A 297 -32.58 -24.42 -15.41
N GLU A 298 -33.78 -24.32 -15.99
CA GLU A 298 -34.60 -25.46 -16.39
C GLU A 298 -34.95 -26.45 -15.24
N GLY A 299 -34.96 -25.94 -13.98
CA GLY A 299 -35.32 -26.77 -12.80
C GLY A 299 -34.13 -27.57 -12.22
N GLU A 300 -32.91 -27.39 -12.74
CA GLU A 300 -31.70 -27.99 -12.24
C GLU A 300 -30.77 -26.89 -11.65
N THR A 301 -30.35 -27.05 -10.38
CA THR A 301 -29.35 -26.20 -9.76
C THR A 301 -27.99 -26.90 -9.79
N LEU A 302 -27.06 -26.40 -10.61
CA LEU A 302 -25.71 -26.92 -10.69
C LEU A 302 -24.80 -26.28 -9.63
N ASP A 303 -23.95 -27.10 -9.00
CA ASP A 303 -22.84 -26.55 -8.24
C ASP A 303 -21.82 -25.84 -9.16
N VAL A 304 -20.98 -24.96 -8.59
CA VAL A 304 -20.01 -24.18 -9.38
C VAL A 304 -19.07 -25.09 -10.20
N PRO A 305 -18.46 -26.15 -9.65
CA PRO A 305 -17.61 -27.05 -10.43
C PRO A 305 -18.34 -27.72 -11.60
N ALA A 306 -19.60 -28.13 -11.45
CA ALA A 306 -20.40 -28.73 -12.51
C ALA A 306 -20.75 -27.73 -13.63
N ALA A 307 -21.17 -26.52 -13.26
CA ALA A 307 -21.44 -25.44 -14.21
C ALA A 307 -20.19 -25.02 -15.00
N VAL A 308 -19.04 -24.91 -14.35
CA VAL A 308 -17.76 -24.63 -15.02
C VAL A 308 -17.41 -25.75 -16.00
N ARG A 309 -17.53 -27.02 -15.63
CA ARG A 309 -17.29 -28.15 -16.54
C ARG A 309 -18.20 -28.14 -17.75
N ARG A 310 -19.52 -27.90 -17.56
CA ARG A 310 -20.49 -27.76 -18.69
C ARG A 310 -20.01 -26.67 -19.65
N SER A 311 -19.59 -25.52 -19.13
CA SER A 311 -19.09 -24.41 -19.94
C SER A 311 -17.77 -24.74 -20.64
N ILE A 312 -16.84 -25.47 -20.00
CA ILE A 312 -15.61 -25.96 -20.65
C ILE A 312 -15.95 -26.85 -21.85
N GLY A 313 -16.93 -27.77 -21.69
CA GLY A 313 -17.42 -28.61 -22.77
C GLY A 313 -18.01 -27.83 -23.96
N GLU A 314 -18.74 -26.72 -23.70
CA GLU A 314 -19.23 -25.79 -24.72
C GLU A 314 -18.03 -25.13 -25.44
N LEU A 315 -17.11 -24.50 -24.69
CA LEU A 315 -15.95 -23.77 -25.24
C LEU A 315 -14.95 -24.67 -25.97
N THR A 316 -14.87 -25.94 -25.63
CA THR A 316 -13.98 -26.89 -26.30
C THR A 316 -14.44 -27.17 -27.73
N ARG A 317 -15.73 -27.09 -28.02
CA ARG A 317 -16.31 -27.26 -29.37
C ARG A 317 -16.09 -26.02 -30.25
N GLU A 318 -15.87 -24.84 -29.66
CA GLU A 318 -15.65 -23.58 -30.40
C GLU A 318 -14.25 -23.47 -31.02
N GLY A 319 -13.29 -24.27 -30.53
CA GLY A 319 -11.95 -24.31 -31.12
C GLY A 319 -10.81 -24.20 -30.10
N PRO A 320 -9.56 -24.04 -30.57
CA PRO A 320 -8.38 -23.98 -29.72
C PRO A 320 -8.27 -22.64 -28.99
N GLY A 321 -7.61 -22.65 -27.82
CA GLY A 321 -7.34 -21.46 -26.98
C GLY A 321 -7.45 -21.81 -25.50
N ASP A 322 -6.72 -21.09 -24.66
CA ASP A 322 -6.74 -21.27 -23.22
C ASP A 322 -8.02 -20.70 -22.61
N ILE A 323 -8.46 -21.28 -21.51
CA ILE A 323 -9.67 -20.89 -20.76
C ILE A 323 -9.24 -20.27 -19.43
N LEU A 324 -9.77 -19.07 -19.13
CA LEU A 324 -9.62 -18.42 -17.84
C LEU A 324 -10.94 -18.49 -17.08
N VAL A 325 -10.93 -19.07 -15.89
CA VAL A 325 -12.10 -19.19 -15.02
C VAL A 325 -11.95 -18.25 -13.84
N PHE A 326 -12.91 -17.35 -13.62
CA PHE A 326 -12.97 -16.50 -12.43
C PHE A 326 -13.85 -17.13 -11.35
N SER A 327 -13.32 -17.21 -10.13
CA SER A 327 -13.90 -17.85 -8.96
C SER A 327 -13.79 -16.98 -7.71
N SER A 328 -14.63 -17.21 -6.71
CA SER A 328 -14.74 -16.40 -5.50
C SER A 328 -13.56 -16.54 -4.54
N GLY A 329 -12.80 -17.64 -4.57
CA GLY A 329 -11.69 -17.84 -3.64
C GLY A 329 -10.98 -19.19 -3.72
N GLU A 330 -9.94 -19.34 -2.91
CA GLU A 330 -9.02 -20.47 -2.90
C GLU A 330 -9.71 -21.85 -2.78
N ARG A 331 -10.71 -21.95 -1.90
CA ARG A 331 -11.44 -23.20 -1.71
C ARG A 331 -12.16 -23.62 -2.98
N GLU A 332 -12.91 -22.72 -3.57
CA GLU A 332 -13.69 -22.96 -4.80
C GLU A 332 -12.75 -23.23 -5.99
N ILE A 333 -11.62 -22.49 -6.09
CA ILE A 333 -10.57 -22.74 -7.09
C ILE A 333 -10.09 -24.19 -7.02
N ASN A 334 -9.80 -24.70 -5.82
CA ASN A 334 -9.30 -26.07 -5.64
C ASN A 334 -10.38 -27.09 -5.99
N GLU A 335 -11.64 -26.86 -5.60
CA GLU A 335 -12.78 -27.71 -5.94
C GLU A 335 -13.00 -27.77 -7.46
N ILE A 336 -12.94 -26.63 -8.15
CA ILE A 336 -13.02 -26.56 -9.63
C ILE A 336 -11.81 -27.27 -10.26
N CYS A 337 -10.59 -26.98 -9.82
CA CYS A 337 -9.39 -27.59 -10.38
C CYS A 337 -9.41 -29.12 -10.23
N GLU A 338 -9.86 -29.65 -9.10
CA GLU A 338 -9.99 -31.08 -8.88
C GLU A 338 -11.05 -31.71 -9.79
N ALA A 339 -12.22 -31.10 -9.87
CA ALA A 339 -13.31 -31.58 -10.73
C ALA A 339 -12.91 -31.56 -12.22
N VAL A 340 -12.22 -30.51 -12.68
CA VAL A 340 -11.75 -30.41 -14.07
C VAL A 340 -10.65 -31.41 -14.37
N ARG A 341 -9.62 -31.58 -13.51
CA ARG A 341 -8.55 -32.57 -13.72
C ARG A 341 -9.05 -34.00 -13.83
N ARG A 342 -10.13 -34.32 -13.11
CA ARG A 342 -10.72 -35.66 -13.11
C ARG A 342 -11.44 -35.98 -14.42
N HIS A 343 -12.02 -34.97 -15.09
CA HIS A 343 -12.86 -35.17 -16.26
C HIS A 343 -12.23 -34.70 -17.58
N GLU A 344 -11.23 -33.82 -17.51
CA GLU A 344 -10.58 -33.20 -18.67
C GLU A 344 -9.06 -33.41 -18.62
N PRO A 345 -8.58 -34.66 -18.80
CA PRO A 345 -7.16 -35.01 -18.62
C PRO A 345 -6.22 -34.38 -19.65
N ASP A 346 -6.74 -33.94 -20.79
CA ASP A 346 -5.96 -33.33 -21.88
C ASP A 346 -5.55 -31.88 -21.60
N PHE A 347 -6.17 -31.25 -20.59
CA PHE A 347 -5.85 -29.89 -20.21
C PHE A 347 -4.79 -29.82 -19.10
N GLU A 348 -3.97 -28.77 -19.15
CA GLU A 348 -3.15 -28.37 -18.00
C GLU A 348 -3.97 -27.41 -17.12
N VAL A 349 -4.42 -27.88 -15.94
CA VAL A 349 -5.24 -27.10 -15.01
C VAL A 349 -4.37 -26.45 -13.96
N LEU A 350 -4.35 -25.12 -13.95
CA LEU A 350 -3.50 -24.27 -13.11
C LEU A 350 -4.34 -23.36 -12.22
N PRO A 351 -4.17 -23.40 -10.89
CA PRO A 351 -4.74 -22.40 -9.99
C PRO A 351 -3.95 -21.10 -10.06
N LEU A 352 -4.62 -19.94 -9.85
CA LEU A 352 -4.00 -18.63 -9.75
C LEU A 352 -4.66 -17.77 -8.68
N TYR A 353 -4.01 -17.62 -7.55
CA TYR A 353 -4.42 -16.73 -6.45
C TYR A 353 -3.20 -16.22 -5.68
N ALA A 354 -3.41 -15.14 -4.91
CA ALA A 354 -2.31 -14.39 -4.28
C ALA A 354 -1.43 -15.21 -3.31
N ARG A 355 -1.98 -16.28 -2.74
CA ARG A 355 -1.30 -17.14 -1.75
C ARG A 355 -0.35 -18.18 -2.36
N LEU A 356 -0.41 -18.40 -3.68
CA LEU A 356 0.49 -19.35 -4.34
C LEU A 356 1.94 -18.85 -4.27
N SER A 357 2.87 -19.81 -4.24
CA SER A 357 4.29 -19.50 -4.35
C SER A 357 4.60 -18.80 -5.69
N SER A 358 5.64 -17.96 -5.72
CA SER A 358 6.06 -17.27 -6.95
C SER A 358 6.33 -18.27 -8.11
N LYS A 359 6.82 -19.46 -7.80
CA LYS A 359 7.07 -20.51 -8.81
C LYS A 359 5.76 -21.05 -9.41
N GLU A 360 4.74 -21.25 -8.59
CA GLU A 360 3.42 -21.72 -9.05
C GLU A 360 2.71 -20.64 -9.87
N GLN A 361 2.78 -19.37 -9.42
CA GLN A 361 2.26 -18.24 -10.17
C GLN A 361 2.97 -18.10 -11.53
N GLN A 362 4.30 -18.25 -11.59
CA GLN A 362 5.07 -18.18 -12.84
C GLN A 362 4.70 -19.27 -13.85
N ARG A 363 4.23 -20.44 -13.41
CA ARG A 363 3.76 -21.49 -14.33
C ARG A 363 2.63 -21.03 -15.25
N VAL A 364 1.77 -20.15 -14.76
CA VAL A 364 0.63 -19.61 -15.54
C VAL A 364 1.12 -18.76 -16.71
N PHE A 365 2.31 -18.14 -16.61
CA PHE A 365 2.90 -17.27 -17.63
C PHE A 365 3.89 -17.99 -18.55
N GLY A 366 4.27 -19.23 -18.22
CA GLY A 366 5.19 -20.03 -19.02
C GLY A 366 4.53 -20.60 -20.29
N GLU A 367 5.35 -21.08 -21.20
CA GLU A 367 4.87 -21.84 -22.35
C GLU A 367 4.33 -23.21 -21.92
N SER A 368 3.23 -23.64 -22.50
CA SER A 368 2.65 -24.97 -22.31
C SER A 368 2.45 -25.67 -23.64
N LYS A 369 2.71 -26.98 -23.66
CA LYS A 369 2.42 -27.86 -24.80
C LYS A 369 0.95 -28.30 -24.84
N ARG A 370 0.23 -28.10 -23.74
CA ARG A 370 -1.19 -28.46 -23.60
C ARG A 370 -2.04 -27.20 -23.54
N ARG A 371 -3.28 -27.32 -23.94
CA ARG A 371 -4.29 -26.30 -23.70
C ARG A 371 -4.48 -26.11 -22.20
N ARG A 372 -4.51 -24.84 -21.73
CA ARG A 372 -4.58 -24.55 -20.30
C ARG A 372 -5.98 -24.16 -19.89
N ILE A 373 -6.32 -24.55 -18.66
CA ILE A 373 -7.43 -23.97 -17.89
C ILE A 373 -6.84 -23.32 -16.66
N VAL A 374 -6.91 -21.99 -16.59
CA VAL A 374 -6.42 -21.23 -15.44
C VAL A 374 -7.62 -20.84 -14.59
N VAL A 375 -7.70 -21.32 -13.35
CA VAL A 375 -8.77 -20.96 -12.41
C VAL A 375 -8.24 -19.92 -11.44
N SER A 376 -8.82 -18.73 -11.44
CA SER A 376 -8.27 -17.56 -10.77
C SER A 376 -9.28 -16.82 -9.90
N THR A 377 -8.79 -16.10 -8.88
CA THR A 377 -9.54 -15.03 -8.25
C THR A 377 -9.48 -13.75 -9.11
N ASN A 378 -9.98 -12.64 -8.59
CA ASN A 378 -9.85 -11.31 -9.22
C ASN A 378 -8.38 -10.85 -9.44
N VAL A 379 -7.38 -11.62 -9.06
CA VAL A 379 -5.96 -11.31 -9.34
C VAL A 379 -5.67 -11.28 -10.84
N ALA A 380 -6.40 -12.06 -11.66
CA ALA A 380 -6.31 -12.04 -13.11
C ALA A 380 -7.24 -11.02 -13.78
N GLU A 381 -8.03 -10.27 -13.01
CA GLU A 381 -9.01 -9.30 -13.54
C GLU A 381 -8.33 -8.01 -14.02
N THR A 382 -7.34 -7.49 -13.30
CA THR A 382 -6.69 -6.21 -13.62
C THR A 382 -5.20 -6.34 -13.88
N SER A 383 -4.40 -6.71 -12.89
CA SER A 383 -2.97 -6.51 -12.84
C SER A 383 -2.12 -7.55 -13.57
N LEU A 384 -2.68 -8.71 -13.93
CA LEU A 384 -1.93 -9.80 -14.57
C LEU A 384 -2.53 -10.17 -15.92
N THR A 385 -1.67 -10.27 -16.94
CA THR A 385 -2.06 -10.78 -18.26
C THR A 385 -1.69 -12.23 -18.40
N VAL A 386 -2.67 -13.11 -18.38
CA VAL A 386 -2.49 -14.54 -18.67
C VAL A 386 -2.37 -14.69 -20.19
N PRO A 387 -1.24 -15.21 -20.72
CA PRO A 387 -1.07 -15.36 -22.15
C PRO A 387 -1.94 -16.51 -22.71
N GLY A 388 -2.36 -16.42 -23.97
CA GLY A 388 -3.08 -17.50 -24.66
C GLY A 388 -4.57 -17.57 -24.39
N VAL A 389 -5.13 -16.73 -23.51
CA VAL A 389 -6.56 -16.76 -23.16
C VAL A 389 -7.42 -16.32 -24.33
N ARG A 390 -8.32 -17.20 -24.75
CA ARG A 390 -9.34 -16.96 -25.78
C ARG A 390 -10.75 -17.11 -25.22
N TYR A 391 -10.89 -17.74 -24.06
CA TYR A 391 -12.17 -18.03 -23.45
C TYR A 391 -12.18 -17.64 -21.98
N VAL A 392 -13.30 -17.11 -21.52
CA VAL A 392 -13.53 -16.75 -20.11
C VAL A 392 -14.78 -17.46 -19.60
N ILE A 393 -14.71 -17.96 -18.37
CA ILE A 393 -15.88 -18.40 -17.59
C ILE A 393 -15.90 -17.56 -16.31
N ASP A 394 -17.00 -16.85 -16.06
CA ASP A 394 -17.15 -15.98 -14.91
C ASP A 394 -18.27 -16.47 -13.98
N VAL A 395 -17.91 -16.86 -12.76
CA VAL A 395 -18.87 -17.25 -11.72
C VAL A 395 -19.71 -16.05 -11.25
N GLY A 396 -19.23 -14.82 -11.48
CA GLY A 396 -19.95 -13.58 -11.15
C GLY A 396 -19.81 -13.14 -9.71
N GLU A 397 -18.94 -13.77 -8.93
CA GLU A 397 -18.75 -13.51 -7.50
C GLU A 397 -17.28 -13.22 -7.17
N ALA A 398 -17.06 -12.49 -6.07
CA ALA A 398 -15.74 -12.26 -5.50
C ALA A 398 -15.80 -12.11 -3.97
N ARG A 399 -14.67 -12.36 -3.29
CA ARG A 399 -14.54 -12.01 -1.89
C ARG A 399 -14.22 -10.52 -1.78
N MET A 400 -15.08 -9.78 -1.10
CA MET A 400 -14.91 -8.36 -0.84
C MET A 400 -14.63 -8.10 0.63
N SER A 401 -13.65 -7.24 0.89
CA SER A 401 -13.32 -6.83 2.25
C SER A 401 -14.37 -5.83 2.74
N ARG A 402 -15.06 -6.15 3.84
CA ARG A 402 -16.03 -5.27 4.50
C ARG A 402 -15.79 -5.19 5.99
N PHE A 403 -15.74 -3.97 6.49
CA PHE A 403 -15.64 -3.71 7.91
C PHE A 403 -17.03 -3.66 8.54
N SER A 404 -17.27 -4.53 9.50
CA SER A 404 -18.52 -4.50 10.25
C SER A 404 -18.42 -3.49 11.39
N GLN A 405 -19.11 -2.37 11.27
CA GLN A 405 -19.17 -1.34 12.34
C GLN A 405 -19.76 -1.92 13.65
N ARG A 406 -20.65 -2.91 13.56
CA ARG A 406 -21.25 -3.56 14.72
C ARG A 406 -20.27 -4.46 15.46
N THR A 407 -19.55 -5.33 14.74
CA THR A 407 -18.67 -6.34 15.36
C THR A 407 -17.20 -5.89 15.42
N LYS A 408 -16.84 -4.76 14.79
CA LYS A 408 -15.45 -4.23 14.69
C LYS A 408 -14.47 -5.20 14.05
N VAL A 409 -14.96 -6.12 13.24
CA VAL A 409 -14.17 -7.14 12.54
C VAL A 409 -14.24 -6.92 11.05
N GLN A 410 -13.08 -7.04 10.39
CA GLN A 410 -12.98 -7.14 8.94
C GLN A 410 -13.49 -8.52 8.51
N ARG A 411 -14.43 -8.53 7.56
CA ARG A 411 -14.99 -9.76 6.98
C ARG A 411 -14.69 -9.80 5.49
N LEU A 412 -14.68 -11.00 4.95
CA LEU A 412 -14.49 -11.25 3.51
C LEU A 412 -15.70 -12.05 2.96
N PRO A 413 -16.92 -11.47 2.97
CA PRO A 413 -18.05 -12.11 2.36
C PRO A 413 -17.83 -12.35 0.88
N ILE A 414 -18.50 -13.37 0.33
CA ILE A 414 -18.61 -13.57 -1.10
C ILE A 414 -19.81 -12.74 -1.55
N GLU A 415 -19.59 -11.86 -2.51
CA GLU A 415 -20.60 -10.93 -3.03
C GLU A 415 -20.58 -10.93 -4.55
N PRO A 416 -21.72 -10.62 -5.21
CA PRO A 416 -21.76 -10.38 -6.65
C PRO A 416 -20.80 -9.24 -7.04
N ILE A 417 -20.11 -9.38 -8.16
CA ILE A 417 -19.25 -8.35 -8.72
C ILE A 417 -20.07 -7.27 -9.45
N SER A 418 -19.49 -6.08 -9.62
CA SER A 418 -20.09 -5.00 -10.41
C SER A 418 -20.13 -5.31 -11.92
N GLN A 419 -20.93 -4.55 -12.68
CA GLN A 419 -20.97 -4.64 -14.15
C GLN A 419 -19.58 -4.36 -14.76
N ALA A 420 -18.88 -3.33 -14.28
CA ALA A 420 -17.53 -2.99 -14.73
C ALA A 420 -16.54 -4.15 -14.53
N SER A 421 -16.57 -4.81 -13.35
CA SER A 421 -15.74 -5.98 -13.06
C SER A 421 -16.05 -7.15 -14.01
N ALA A 422 -17.34 -7.48 -14.23
CA ALA A 422 -17.74 -8.53 -15.16
C ALA A 422 -17.30 -8.22 -16.61
N ASN A 423 -17.37 -6.97 -17.03
CA ASN A 423 -16.91 -6.52 -18.35
C ASN A 423 -15.37 -6.61 -18.46
N GLN A 424 -14.62 -6.23 -17.42
CA GLN A 424 -13.16 -6.39 -17.38
C GLN A 424 -12.74 -7.87 -17.47
N ARG A 425 -13.44 -8.77 -16.77
CA ARG A 425 -13.19 -10.21 -16.83
C ARG A 425 -13.46 -10.74 -18.24
N SER A 426 -14.60 -10.38 -18.84
CA SER A 426 -14.93 -10.75 -20.22
C SER A 426 -13.88 -10.24 -21.22
N GLY A 427 -13.38 -9.00 -21.06
CA GLY A 427 -12.35 -8.41 -21.92
C GLY A 427 -11.01 -9.18 -21.92
N ARG A 428 -10.79 -10.12 -20.99
CA ARG A 428 -9.55 -10.92 -20.95
C ARG A 428 -9.40 -11.88 -22.14
N CYS A 429 -10.48 -12.31 -22.76
CA CYS A 429 -10.44 -13.21 -23.92
C CYS A 429 -10.40 -12.50 -25.29
N GLY A 430 -10.65 -11.17 -25.36
CA GLY A 430 -10.62 -10.39 -26.61
C GLY A 430 -9.26 -9.82 -27.01
N ARG A 431 -8.16 -10.30 -26.45
CA ARG A 431 -6.83 -9.69 -26.66
C ARG A 431 -6.05 -10.20 -27.85
N LEU A 432 -6.16 -11.49 -28.15
CA LEU A 432 -5.41 -12.18 -29.20
C LEU A 432 -6.24 -12.46 -30.45
N GLY A 433 -7.54 -12.42 -30.34
CA GLY A 433 -8.52 -12.70 -31.38
C GLY A 433 -9.93 -12.63 -30.83
N PRO A 434 -10.98 -12.85 -31.65
CA PRO A 434 -12.35 -12.95 -31.17
C PRO A 434 -12.45 -13.98 -30.04
N GLY A 435 -13.08 -13.60 -28.94
CA GLY A 435 -13.20 -14.41 -27.73
C GLY A 435 -14.64 -14.72 -27.37
N ILE A 436 -14.83 -15.66 -26.44
CA ILE A 436 -16.13 -15.98 -25.87
C ILE A 436 -16.05 -15.90 -24.35
N ALA A 437 -16.99 -15.20 -23.73
CA ALA A 437 -17.13 -15.13 -22.29
C ALA A 437 -18.47 -15.72 -21.85
N ILE A 438 -18.43 -16.77 -21.04
CA ILE A 438 -19.60 -17.38 -20.43
C ILE A 438 -19.76 -16.84 -19.01
N ARG A 439 -20.92 -16.23 -18.74
CA ARG A 439 -21.34 -15.74 -17.42
C ARG A 439 -22.27 -16.77 -16.77
N LEU A 440 -21.93 -17.26 -15.58
CA LEU A 440 -22.71 -18.28 -14.86
C LEU A 440 -23.85 -17.68 -14.03
N PHE A 441 -24.44 -16.59 -14.48
CA PHE A 441 -25.54 -15.84 -13.89
C PHE A 441 -26.44 -15.30 -15.01
N GLU A 442 -27.61 -14.82 -14.66
CA GLU A 442 -28.60 -14.29 -15.60
C GLU A 442 -28.24 -12.89 -16.09
N GLU A 443 -28.75 -12.51 -17.27
CA GLU A 443 -28.58 -11.17 -17.85
C GLU A 443 -29.30 -10.12 -17.00
N GLU A 444 -30.51 -10.44 -16.52
CA GLU A 444 -31.28 -9.59 -15.63
C GLU A 444 -30.55 -9.33 -14.29
N ASP A 445 -29.84 -10.35 -13.78
CA ASP A 445 -28.97 -10.17 -12.58
C ASP A 445 -27.80 -9.22 -12.89
N PHE A 446 -27.18 -9.34 -14.07
CA PHE A 446 -26.12 -8.42 -14.50
C PHE A 446 -26.63 -6.98 -14.59
N ASP A 447 -27.79 -6.76 -15.19
CA ASP A 447 -28.36 -5.41 -15.36
C ASP A 447 -28.73 -4.76 -14.01
N ALA A 448 -29.13 -5.58 -13.04
CA ALA A 448 -29.45 -5.13 -11.68
C ALA A 448 -28.21 -4.83 -10.80
N ARG A 449 -27.02 -5.23 -11.22
CA ARG A 449 -25.78 -5.02 -10.44
C ARG A 449 -25.35 -3.55 -10.48
N PRO A 450 -24.65 -3.07 -9.42
CA PRO A 450 -24.02 -1.76 -9.46
C PRO A 450 -23.06 -1.63 -10.65
N GLU A 451 -23.05 -0.46 -11.29
CA GLU A 451 -22.16 -0.18 -12.42
C GLU A 451 -20.68 -0.35 -12.04
N PHE A 452 -20.28 0.20 -10.86
CA PHE A 452 -18.90 0.13 -10.33
C PHE A 452 -18.87 -0.51 -8.96
N THR A 453 -17.72 -1.07 -8.62
CA THR A 453 -17.43 -1.57 -7.26
C THR A 453 -17.31 -0.39 -6.29
N GLU A 454 -17.97 -0.49 -5.14
CA GLU A 454 -17.90 0.50 -4.07
C GLU A 454 -16.42 0.75 -3.65
N PRO A 455 -15.96 2.00 -3.57
CA PRO A 455 -14.60 2.34 -3.15
C PRO A 455 -14.25 1.76 -1.78
N GLU A 456 -12.99 1.38 -1.58
CA GLU A 456 -12.56 0.76 -0.32
C GLU A 456 -12.74 1.70 0.89
N ILE A 457 -12.64 3.01 0.68
CA ILE A 457 -12.83 4.03 1.73
C ILE A 457 -14.23 3.98 2.36
N GLN A 458 -15.23 3.51 1.63
CA GLN A 458 -16.63 3.40 2.10
C GLN A 458 -16.91 2.09 2.83
N ARG A 459 -16.04 1.08 2.71
CA ARG A 459 -16.27 -0.29 3.22
C ARG A 459 -15.20 -0.83 4.17
N THR A 460 -14.22 -0.01 4.58
CA THR A 460 -13.11 -0.43 5.46
C THR A 460 -13.01 0.41 6.73
N ASN A 461 -12.16 0.00 7.67
CA ASN A 461 -11.83 0.81 8.84
C ASN A 461 -10.86 1.92 8.47
N LEU A 462 -11.15 3.15 8.91
CA LEU A 462 -10.39 4.34 8.54
C LEU A 462 -9.31 4.75 9.55
N ALA A 463 -9.11 4.01 10.64
CA ALA A 463 -8.18 4.40 11.71
C ALA A 463 -6.75 4.67 11.20
N SER A 464 -6.23 3.82 10.32
CA SER A 464 -4.88 3.98 9.75
C SER A 464 -4.75 5.26 8.92
N VAL A 465 -5.75 5.56 8.09
CA VAL A 465 -5.76 6.79 7.27
C VAL A 465 -5.89 8.03 8.15
N ILE A 466 -6.83 8.01 9.10
CA ILE A 466 -7.05 9.11 10.06
C ILE A 466 -5.78 9.40 10.85
N LEU A 467 -5.09 8.36 11.33
CA LEU A 467 -3.83 8.49 12.05
C LEU A 467 -2.73 9.10 11.18
N THR A 468 -2.60 8.65 9.94
CA THR A 468 -1.65 9.20 8.96
C THR A 468 -1.96 10.67 8.67
N MET A 469 -3.24 11.02 8.43
CA MET A 469 -3.68 12.39 8.20
C MET A 469 -3.33 13.30 9.38
N ALA A 470 -3.61 12.84 10.60
CA ALA A 470 -3.33 13.59 11.82
C ALA A 470 -1.81 13.80 12.01
N ASN A 471 -1.00 12.77 11.78
CA ASN A 471 0.46 12.86 11.88
C ASN A 471 1.05 13.84 10.86
N GLN A 472 0.50 13.88 9.64
CA GLN A 472 0.90 14.79 8.58
C GLN A 472 0.18 16.15 8.62
N ARG A 473 -0.70 16.38 9.59
CA ARG A 473 -1.48 17.63 9.77
C ARG A 473 -2.33 17.99 8.56
N LEU A 474 -2.99 16.99 8.00
CA LEU A 474 -3.82 17.16 6.81
C LEU A 474 -5.26 17.64 7.11
N GLY A 475 -5.58 17.92 8.37
CA GLY A 475 -6.91 18.39 8.77
C GLY A 475 -7.89 17.27 9.03
N SER A 476 -9.18 17.61 9.01
CA SER A 476 -10.28 16.66 9.25
C SER A 476 -10.45 15.69 8.07
N PRO A 477 -10.65 14.39 8.33
CA PRO A 477 -10.99 13.42 7.28
C PRO A 477 -12.29 13.73 6.53
N LEU A 478 -13.22 14.47 7.16
CA LEU A 478 -14.48 14.86 6.54
C LEU A 478 -14.34 16.02 5.54
N GLU A 479 -13.23 16.78 5.61
CA GLU A 479 -12.93 17.91 4.73
C GLU A 479 -11.78 17.63 3.78
N PHE A 480 -11.16 16.49 3.92
CA PHE A 480 -10.10 16.07 3.02
C PHE A 480 -10.69 15.78 1.64
N PRO A 481 -10.06 16.24 0.54
CA PRO A 481 -10.59 16.09 -0.80
C PRO A 481 -10.45 14.65 -1.30
N PHE A 482 -11.24 13.74 -0.74
CA PHE A 482 -11.42 12.43 -1.34
C PHE A 482 -12.33 12.54 -2.58
N ILE A 483 -12.13 11.68 -3.57
CA ILE A 483 -13.00 11.63 -4.75
C ILE A 483 -14.44 11.27 -4.32
N ASP A 484 -14.58 10.24 -3.49
CA ASP A 484 -15.83 9.91 -2.81
C ASP A 484 -15.58 10.05 -1.30
N PRO A 485 -16.33 10.92 -0.59
CA PRO A 485 -16.12 11.13 0.83
C PRO A 485 -16.46 9.88 1.64
N PRO A 486 -15.74 9.63 2.75
CA PRO A 486 -16.06 8.54 3.65
C PRO A 486 -17.37 8.79 4.41
N ASP A 487 -18.06 7.70 4.81
CA ASP A 487 -19.20 7.80 5.72
C ASP A 487 -18.75 8.46 7.05
N PRO A 488 -19.41 9.54 7.52
CA PRO A 488 -19.11 10.17 8.79
C PRO A 488 -19.12 9.21 9.99
N ARG A 489 -19.94 8.15 9.93
CA ARG A 489 -19.97 7.10 10.97
C ARG A 489 -18.69 6.27 10.95
N ALA A 490 -18.16 5.94 9.75
CA ALA A 490 -16.89 5.20 9.62
C ALA A 490 -15.72 6.05 10.13
N VAL A 491 -15.72 7.37 9.87
CA VAL A 491 -14.74 8.31 10.44
C VAL A 491 -14.82 8.33 11.97
N THR A 492 -16.03 8.48 12.52
CA THR A 492 -16.27 8.48 13.98
C THR A 492 -15.78 7.17 14.61
N ASP A 493 -16.05 6.04 13.99
CA ASP A 493 -15.62 4.74 14.47
C ASP A 493 -14.08 4.57 14.41
N GLY A 494 -13.44 5.09 13.36
CA GLY A 494 -11.98 5.14 13.26
C GLY A 494 -11.35 5.99 14.37
N VAL A 495 -11.91 7.16 14.65
CA VAL A 495 -11.46 8.04 15.74
C VAL A 495 -11.64 7.38 17.12
N ARG A 496 -12.77 6.71 17.34
CA ARG A 496 -13.03 5.97 18.59
C ARG A 496 -12.02 4.85 18.79
N LEU A 497 -11.68 4.11 17.73
CA LEU A 497 -10.63 3.11 17.79
C LEU A 497 -9.27 3.74 18.15
N LEU A 498 -8.89 4.85 17.53
CA LEU A 498 -7.65 5.55 17.84
C LEU A 498 -7.64 6.06 19.30
N HIS A 499 -8.78 6.49 19.83
CA HIS A 499 -8.92 6.89 21.23
C HIS A 499 -8.79 5.67 22.18
N GLU A 500 -9.40 4.54 21.86
CA GLU A 500 -9.23 3.26 22.57
C GLU A 500 -7.74 2.85 22.66
N LEU A 501 -7.01 3.01 21.56
CA LEU A 501 -5.57 2.74 21.50
C LEU A 501 -4.70 3.83 22.13
N ARG A 502 -5.31 4.85 22.77
CA ARG A 502 -4.64 6.04 23.34
C ARG A 502 -3.82 6.83 22.31
N ALA A 503 -4.13 6.70 21.03
CA ALA A 503 -3.45 7.42 19.96
C ALA A 503 -3.91 8.87 19.83
N VAL A 504 -5.16 9.16 20.21
CA VAL A 504 -5.75 10.52 20.19
C VAL A 504 -6.31 10.89 21.55
N ARG A 505 -6.34 12.20 21.85
CA ARG A 505 -6.78 12.72 23.16
C ARG A 505 -8.30 12.73 23.33
N SER A 506 -9.04 12.80 22.22
CA SER A 506 -10.49 12.91 22.22
C SER A 506 -11.11 11.92 21.25
N PRO A 507 -12.25 11.28 21.62
CA PRO A 507 -13.01 10.43 20.72
C PRO A 507 -13.87 11.24 19.71
N ALA A 508 -13.83 12.56 19.76
CA ALA A 508 -14.52 13.42 18.82
C ALA A 508 -13.68 13.62 17.55
N VAL A 509 -14.35 13.63 16.41
CA VAL A 509 -13.72 14.00 15.13
C VAL A 509 -13.25 15.47 15.23
N PRO A 510 -11.98 15.77 14.90
CA PRO A 510 -11.50 17.14 15.01
C PRO A 510 -12.21 18.05 14.00
N GLU A 511 -12.58 19.25 14.44
CA GLU A 511 -13.10 20.32 13.58
C GLU A 511 -12.00 20.85 12.65
N ALA A 512 -12.42 21.55 11.58
CA ALA A 512 -11.53 22.24 10.67
C ALA A 512 -10.53 23.13 11.42
N GLY A 513 -9.26 22.95 11.14
CA GLY A 513 -8.17 23.71 11.78
C GLY A 513 -7.71 23.18 13.14
N ASN A 514 -8.45 22.32 13.83
CA ASN A 514 -8.11 21.77 15.14
C ASN A 514 -7.45 20.36 15.10
N ALA A 515 -7.31 19.73 13.96
CA ALA A 515 -6.52 18.51 13.78
C ALA A 515 -5.00 18.77 13.90
N GLY A 516 -4.63 19.64 14.84
CA GLY A 516 -3.27 20.09 15.09
C GLY A 516 -2.47 19.16 15.98
N ARG A 517 -1.25 19.60 16.34
CA ARG A 517 -0.28 18.89 17.20
C ARG A 517 -0.87 18.31 18.48
N ASP A 518 -1.91 18.95 19.00
CA ASP A 518 -2.47 18.63 20.31
C ASP A 518 -3.54 17.52 20.28
N TRP A 519 -3.99 17.10 19.10
CA TRP A 519 -4.96 16.01 18.99
C TRP A 519 -4.32 14.62 19.15
N LEU A 520 -3.12 14.43 18.56
CA LEU A 520 -2.33 13.20 18.76
C LEU A 520 -1.65 13.19 20.12
N THR A 521 -1.66 12.06 20.76
CA THR A 521 -0.80 11.74 21.93
C THR A 521 0.62 11.42 21.47
N ASP A 522 1.56 11.24 22.42
CA ASP A 522 2.89 10.71 22.10
C ASP A 522 2.80 9.28 21.59
N THR A 523 1.92 8.47 22.19
CA THR A 523 1.58 7.12 21.72
C THR A 523 1.09 7.15 20.27
N GLY A 524 0.17 8.06 19.93
CA GLY A 524 -0.34 8.18 18.55
C GLY A 524 0.75 8.57 17.54
N ARG A 525 1.66 9.46 17.92
CA ARG A 525 2.83 9.82 17.09
C ARG A 525 3.77 8.64 16.88
N SER A 526 3.97 7.82 17.92
CA SER A 526 4.80 6.62 17.85
C SER A 526 4.15 5.54 16.99
N ILE A 527 2.84 5.26 17.17
CA ILE A 527 2.09 4.32 16.32
C ILE A 527 2.16 4.73 14.84
N ALA A 528 1.99 6.03 14.54
CA ALA A 528 2.02 6.54 13.16
C ALA A 528 3.38 6.35 12.44
N ARG A 529 4.46 6.09 13.17
CA ARG A 529 5.79 5.80 12.61
C ARG A 529 6.00 4.32 12.30
N LEU A 530 5.15 3.44 12.84
CA LEU A 530 5.24 2.00 12.62
C LEU A 530 4.48 1.61 11.33
N PRO A 531 5.09 0.83 10.42
CA PRO A 531 4.48 0.47 9.13
C PRO A 531 3.50 -0.72 9.26
N ILE A 532 2.63 -0.66 10.27
CA ILE A 532 1.63 -1.70 10.58
C ILE A 532 0.30 -1.07 11.01
N ASP A 533 -0.75 -1.91 11.14
CA ASP A 533 -2.03 -1.48 11.67
C ASP A 533 -1.90 -0.80 13.05
N PRO A 534 -2.66 0.26 13.36
CA PRO A 534 -2.59 0.96 14.62
C PRO A 534 -2.75 0.08 15.87
N ARG A 535 -3.58 -0.98 15.82
CA ARG A 535 -3.73 -1.94 16.90
C ARG A 535 -2.42 -2.68 17.17
N LEU A 536 -1.79 -3.17 16.10
CA LEU A 536 -0.52 -3.87 16.19
C LEU A 536 0.60 -2.93 16.64
N GLY A 537 0.56 -1.67 16.18
CA GLY A 537 1.46 -0.62 16.67
C GLY A 537 1.31 -0.38 18.17
N ARG A 538 0.08 -0.41 18.70
CA ARG A 538 -0.15 -0.30 20.15
C ARG A 538 0.40 -1.50 20.93
N ILE A 539 0.30 -2.72 20.37
CA ILE A 539 0.93 -3.92 20.97
C ILE A 539 2.42 -3.72 21.15
N VAL A 540 3.12 -3.24 20.11
CA VAL A 540 4.57 -3.00 20.15
C VAL A 540 4.92 -2.00 21.26
N LEU A 541 4.21 -0.88 21.35
CA LEU A 541 4.45 0.13 22.40
C LEU A 541 4.11 -0.37 23.79
N ALA A 542 3.05 -1.16 23.92
CA ALA A 542 2.72 -1.80 25.19
C ALA A 542 3.78 -2.81 25.62
N GLY A 543 4.40 -3.51 24.67
CA GLY A 543 5.52 -4.39 24.95
C GLY A 543 6.74 -3.67 25.56
N ASP A 544 6.98 -2.41 25.17
CA ASP A 544 8.01 -1.57 25.83
C ASP A 544 7.58 -1.20 27.26
N GLU A 545 6.30 -0.84 27.47
CA GLU A 545 5.74 -0.51 28.79
C GLU A 545 5.76 -1.72 29.74
N GLU A 546 5.54 -2.94 29.25
CA GLU A 546 5.49 -4.19 30.01
C GLU A 546 6.85 -4.94 30.08
N GLY A 547 7.91 -4.42 29.45
CA GLY A 547 9.24 -5.03 29.45
C GLY A 547 9.40 -6.26 28.53
N CYS A 548 8.49 -6.48 27.59
CA CYS A 548 8.49 -7.59 26.60
C CYS A 548 8.45 -7.08 25.15
N LEU A 549 9.20 -6.00 24.85
CA LEU A 549 9.17 -5.30 23.56
C LEU A 549 9.49 -6.22 22.37
N PHE A 550 10.47 -7.13 22.52
CA PHE A 550 10.87 -7.98 21.42
C PHE A 550 9.83 -9.05 21.10
N GLU A 551 9.25 -9.66 22.11
CA GLU A 551 8.14 -10.61 22.01
C GLU A 551 6.92 -9.92 21.36
N ALA A 552 6.61 -8.70 21.80
CA ALA A 552 5.54 -7.90 21.21
C ALA A 552 5.80 -7.56 19.72
N ILE A 553 7.03 -7.28 19.31
CA ILE A 553 7.41 -7.11 17.90
C ILE A 553 7.18 -8.40 17.11
N ILE A 554 7.60 -9.54 17.63
CA ILE A 554 7.41 -10.86 16.99
C ILE A 554 5.92 -11.14 16.75
N ILE A 555 5.11 -10.93 17.78
CA ILE A 555 3.66 -11.15 17.74
C ILE A 555 2.99 -10.16 16.78
N ALA A 556 3.26 -8.87 16.91
CA ALA A 556 2.70 -7.86 16.03
C ALA A 556 3.09 -8.11 14.55
N ALA A 557 4.32 -8.52 14.30
CA ALA A 557 4.77 -8.91 12.97
C ALA A 557 4.04 -10.16 12.45
N SER A 558 3.79 -11.17 13.30
CA SER A 558 3.06 -12.37 12.89
C SER A 558 1.60 -12.06 12.52
N LEU A 559 0.96 -11.18 13.29
CA LEU A 559 -0.42 -10.73 13.04
C LEU A 559 -0.53 -9.78 11.84
N ALA A 560 0.57 -9.11 11.46
CA ALA A 560 0.64 -8.23 10.28
C ALA A 560 0.85 -8.99 8.96
N VAL A 561 1.28 -10.25 9.02
CA VAL A 561 1.48 -11.11 7.85
C VAL A 561 0.48 -12.26 7.88
N GLN A 562 0.39 -12.98 6.78
CA GLN A 562 -0.43 -14.17 6.78
C GLN A 562 0.21 -15.30 7.59
N ASP A 563 -0.60 -16.04 8.36
CA ASP A 563 -0.14 -17.18 9.15
C ASP A 563 0.70 -18.14 8.28
N PRO A 564 1.95 -18.40 8.65
CA PRO A 564 2.82 -19.28 7.90
C PRO A 564 2.44 -20.78 8.03
N ARG A 565 1.62 -21.16 9.00
CA ARG A 565 1.19 -22.56 9.19
C ARG A 565 0.22 -22.96 8.10
N GLU A 566 0.43 -24.14 7.54
CA GLU A 566 -0.43 -24.74 6.53
C GLU A 566 -1.07 -26.00 7.09
N ARG A 567 -2.37 -26.17 6.89
CA ARG A 567 -3.12 -27.33 7.38
C ARG A 567 -4.01 -27.87 6.26
N PRO A 568 -3.39 -28.57 5.26
CA PRO A 568 -4.12 -29.15 4.14
C PRO A 568 -5.14 -30.19 4.62
N ARG A 569 -6.37 -30.16 4.08
CA ARG A 569 -7.47 -31.04 4.50
C ARG A 569 -7.07 -32.53 4.47
N GLU A 570 -6.35 -32.95 3.44
CA GLU A 570 -5.93 -34.34 3.26
C GLU A 570 -4.81 -34.78 4.19
N LYS A 571 -4.11 -33.84 4.83
CA LYS A 571 -2.93 -34.06 5.67
C LYS A 571 -3.02 -33.37 7.03
N GLN A 572 -4.22 -33.13 7.53
CA GLN A 572 -4.42 -32.39 8.78
C GLN A 572 -3.65 -33.03 9.95
N LYS A 573 -3.81 -34.34 10.13
CA LYS A 573 -3.12 -35.06 11.20
C LYS A 573 -1.60 -34.95 11.14
N ALA A 574 -1.03 -35.10 9.95
CA ALA A 574 0.41 -34.95 9.75
C ALA A 574 0.89 -33.50 9.96
N ALA A 575 0.06 -32.50 9.63
CA ALA A 575 0.35 -31.10 9.91
C ALA A 575 0.30 -30.82 11.42
N ASP A 576 -0.71 -31.34 12.14
CA ASP A 576 -0.85 -31.19 13.58
C ASP A 576 0.33 -31.84 14.32
N GLU A 577 0.75 -33.05 13.93
CA GLU A 577 1.93 -33.72 14.47
C GLU A 577 3.23 -32.90 14.21
N ALA A 578 3.36 -32.30 13.03
CA ALA A 578 4.50 -31.46 12.69
C ALA A 578 4.53 -30.12 13.44
N HIS A 579 3.37 -29.60 13.81
CA HIS A 579 3.22 -28.37 14.59
C HIS A 579 3.33 -28.59 16.11
N ALA A 580 3.03 -29.76 16.61
CA ALA A 580 3.04 -30.09 18.05
C ALA A 580 4.30 -29.59 18.82
N PRO A 581 5.53 -29.63 18.25
CA PRO A 581 6.72 -29.17 18.97
C PRO A 581 6.75 -27.69 19.38
N PHE A 582 5.91 -26.84 18.78
CA PHE A 582 5.86 -25.40 19.10
C PHE A 582 4.48 -24.93 19.57
N VAL A 583 3.49 -25.82 19.68
CA VAL A 583 2.18 -25.44 20.24
C VAL A 583 2.31 -25.26 21.74
N ASP A 584 1.83 -24.10 22.22
CA ASP A 584 1.64 -23.83 23.64
C ASP A 584 0.18 -24.13 24.01
N ASP A 585 -0.05 -24.89 25.06
CA ASP A 585 -1.38 -25.34 25.47
C ASP A 585 -2.23 -24.26 26.16
N ARG A 586 -1.62 -23.12 26.51
CA ARG A 586 -2.28 -22.00 27.18
C ARG A 586 -2.70 -20.91 26.20
N SER A 587 -1.92 -20.68 25.12
CA SER A 587 -2.12 -19.51 24.28
C SER A 587 -1.61 -19.66 22.84
N ASP A 588 -2.45 -19.31 21.88
CA ASP A 588 -2.04 -19.21 20.47
C ASP A 588 -0.96 -18.14 20.25
N VAL A 589 -0.93 -17.09 21.07
CA VAL A 589 0.09 -16.03 21.01
C VAL A 589 1.46 -16.58 21.40
N LEU A 590 1.53 -17.41 22.45
CA LEU A 590 2.76 -18.08 22.87
C LEU A 590 3.21 -19.12 21.83
N THR A 591 2.27 -19.81 21.19
CA THR A 591 2.53 -20.70 20.05
C THR A 591 3.29 -19.99 18.94
N LEU A 592 2.94 -18.74 18.60
CA LEU A 592 3.66 -17.95 17.59
C LEU A 592 5.10 -17.64 18.02
N LEU A 593 5.32 -17.31 19.30
CA LEU A 593 6.67 -17.08 19.84
C LEU A 593 7.52 -18.34 19.78
N HIS A 594 6.99 -19.50 20.17
CA HIS A 594 7.70 -20.79 20.08
C HIS A 594 8.05 -21.13 18.64
N LEU A 595 7.12 -20.95 17.69
CA LEU A 595 7.37 -21.16 16.26
C LEU A 595 8.50 -20.26 15.76
N TRP A 596 8.45 -18.94 16.09
CA TRP A 596 9.51 -18.02 15.68
C TRP A 596 10.86 -18.43 16.23
N HIS A 597 10.90 -18.84 17.48
CA HIS A 597 12.10 -19.28 18.19
C HIS A 597 12.76 -20.46 17.47
N LEU A 598 11.97 -21.50 17.21
CA LEU A 598 12.41 -22.68 16.50
C LEU A 598 12.89 -22.33 15.07
N ALA A 599 12.14 -21.48 14.37
CA ALA A 599 12.44 -21.12 13.00
C ALA A 599 13.67 -20.18 12.88
N SER A 600 13.86 -19.23 13.80
CA SER A 600 14.98 -18.29 13.80
C SER A 600 16.32 -19.03 14.01
N GLY A 601 16.37 -20.01 14.92
CA GLY A 601 17.53 -20.87 15.10
C GLY A 601 17.88 -21.66 13.83
N LYS A 602 16.86 -22.19 13.14
CA LYS A 602 17.06 -22.92 11.87
C LYS A 602 17.46 -21.99 10.72
N ARG A 603 16.91 -20.79 10.63
CA ARG A 603 17.29 -19.81 9.60
C ARG A 603 18.77 -19.40 9.71
N ARG A 604 19.32 -19.30 10.93
CA ARG A 604 20.74 -19.00 11.16
C ARG A 604 21.68 -20.16 10.75
N SER A 605 21.25 -21.40 10.92
CA SER A 605 22.06 -22.59 10.70
C SER A 605 21.92 -23.22 9.29
N LEU A 606 20.88 -22.88 8.54
CA LEU A 606 20.55 -23.47 7.25
C LEU A 606 20.69 -22.46 6.10
N ASN A 607 21.14 -22.92 4.93
CA ASN A 607 21.06 -22.10 3.73
C ASN A 607 19.59 -21.99 3.23
N ARG A 608 19.34 -21.06 2.29
CA ARG A 608 17.98 -20.75 1.79
C ARG A 608 17.23 -22.00 1.29
N ARG A 609 17.90 -22.91 0.56
CA ARG A 609 17.25 -24.13 0.03
C ARG A 609 16.90 -25.10 1.16
N GLN A 610 17.81 -25.27 2.10
CA GLN A 610 17.60 -26.12 3.27
C GLN A 610 16.49 -25.58 4.17
N PHE A 611 16.45 -24.27 4.40
CA PHE A 611 15.38 -23.63 5.17
C PHE A 611 14.03 -23.78 4.49
N THR A 612 13.94 -23.60 3.17
CA THR A 612 12.70 -23.85 2.40
C THR A 612 12.23 -25.29 2.53
N LYS A 613 13.16 -26.25 2.49
CA LYS A 613 12.84 -27.67 2.71
C LYS A 613 12.36 -27.91 4.14
N TRP A 614 13.06 -27.35 5.13
CA TRP A 614 12.69 -27.44 6.55
C TRP A 614 11.28 -26.93 6.83
N CYS A 615 10.89 -25.78 6.24
CA CYS A 615 9.53 -25.24 6.31
C CYS A 615 8.51 -26.22 5.72
N ARG A 616 8.74 -26.68 4.49
CA ARG A 616 7.83 -27.61 3.79
C ARG A 616 7.61 -28.91 4.55
N ASP A 617 8.68 -29.48 5.11
CA ASP A 617 8.62 -30.73 5.87
C ASP A 617 7.84 -30.57 7.19
N ARG A 618 7.51 -29.31 7.60
CA ARG A 618 6.73 -28.94 8.79
C ARG A 618 5.42 -28.25 8.46
N PHE A 619 4.95 -28.35 7.24
CA PHE A 619 3.74 -27.63 6.80
C PHE A 619 3.77 -26.13 7.13
N LEU A 620 4.93 -25.49 6.87
CA LEU A 620 5.13 -24.05 6.98
C LEU A 620 5.39 -23.46 5.60
N HIS A 621 4.73 -22.36 5.29
CA HIS A 621 4.92 -21.63 4.04
C HIS A 621 6.19 -20.78 4.09
N ALA A 622 7.24 -21.20 3.40
CA ALA A 622 8.57 -20.59 3.49
C ALA A 622 8.60 -19.09 3.14
N GLN A 623 7.77 -18.64 2.20
CA GLN A 623 7.70 -17.22 1.83
C GLN A 623 7.05 -16.39 2.94
N ARG A 624 5.95 -16.87 3.56
CA ARG A 624 5.30 -16.19 4.69
C ARG A 624 6.23 -16.14 5.90
N MET A 625 6.98 -17.22 6.14
CA MET A 625 8.05 -17.19 7.14
C MET A 625 9.08 -16.09 6.85
N SER A 626 9.52 -15.95 5.60
CA SER A 626 10.44 -14.87 5.23
C SER A 626 9.81 -13.48 5.43
N GLU A 627 8.56 -13.29 5.01
CA GLU A 627 7.83 -12.03 5.21
C GLU A 627 7.67 -11.68 6.70
N TRP A 628 7.46 -12.66 7.56
CA TRP A 628 7.42 -12.48 9.00
C TRP A 628 8.76 -11.99 9.56
N PHE A 629 9.86 -12.65 9.21
CA PHE A 629 11.20 -12.21 9.60
C PHE A 629 11.53 -10.79 9.12
N ASP A 630 11.21 -10.49 7.87
CA ASP A 630 11.46 -9.19 7.28
C ASP A 630 10.61 -8.08 7.95
N THR A 631 9.37 -8.41 8.39
CA THR A 631 8.51 -7.50 9.17
C THR A 631 9.10 -7.21 10.55
N ILE A 632 9.64 -8.24 11.24
CA ILE A 632 10.31 -8.08 12.53
C ILE A 632 11.49 -7.10 12.39
N GLU A 633 12.35 -7.27 11.37
CA GLU A 633 13.49 -6.39 11.15
C GLU A 633 13.06 -4.94 10.87
N GLN A 634 11.98 -4.72 10.12
CA GLN A 634 11.43 -3.38 9.89
C GLN A 634 10.92 -2.73 11.17
N LEU A 635 10.16 -3.48 11.97
CA LEU A 635 9.64 -2.98 13.24
C LEU A 635 10.78 -2.68 14.21
N ARG A 636 11.79 -3.56 14.25
CA ARG A 636 12.98 -3.33 15.06
C ARG A 636 13.71 -2.03 14.66
N SER A 637 13.96 -1.84 13.38
CA SER A 637 14.59 -0.61 12.89
C SER A 637 13.77 0.64 13.22
N ALA A 638 12.43 0.58 13.07
CA ALA A 638 11.55 1.70 13.41
C ALA A 638 11.56 2.01 14.92
N VAL A 639 11.59 1.00 15.76
CA VAL A 639 11.66 1.12 17.22
C VAL A 639 13.02 1.67 17.66
N GLU A 640 14.13 1.25 17.04
CA GLU A 640 15.47 1.79 17.25
C GLU A 640 15.54 3.28 16.90
N GLU A 641 14.97 3.69 15.76
CA GLU A 641 14.87 5.11 15.36
C GLU A 641 14.02 5.96 16.34
N MET A 642 13.09 5.33 17.05
CA MET A 642 12.29 5.99 18.10
C MET A 642 13.02 6.09 19.44
N GLY A 643 14.17 5.43 19.60
CA GLY A 643 14.94 5.42 20.84
C GLY A 643 14.40 4.48 21.92
N LEU A 644 13.48 3.56 21.58
CA LEU A 644 12.92 2.56 22.49
C LEU A 644 13.85 1.34 22.67
N ALA A 645 14.87 1.21 21.86
CA ALA A 645 15.75 0.03 21.77
C ALA A 645 16.81 -0.08 22.89
N ASN A 646 16.88 0.86 23.85
CA ASN A 646 17.89 0.83 24.91
C ASN A 646 17.75 -0.34 25.90
N THR A 647 16.74 -1.18 25.78
CA THR A 647 16.47 -2.38 26.58
C THR A 647 16.90 -3.69 25.90
N TYR A 648 17.42 -3.63 24.67
CA TYR A 648 17.94 -4.84 24.01
C TYR A 648 19.39 -5.14 24.42
N SER A 649 19.60 -6.26 25.08
CA SER A 649 20.91 -6.91 25.03
C SER A 649 21.09 -7.53 23.64
N SER A 650 22.20 -7.25 22.97
CA SER A 650 22.56 -7.81 21.66
C SER A 650 22.75 -9.33 21.68
N ASP A 651 22.80 -9.91 22.85
CA ASP A 651 22.90 -11.33 23.13
C ASP A 651 21.57 -11.88 23.66
N PHE A 652 20.57 -11.87 22.79
CA PHE A 652 19.37 -12.64 23.02
C PHE A 652 19.67 -14.14 22.78
N ASP A 653 20.46 -14.69 23.66
CA ASP A 653 20.50 -16.12 23.88
C ASP A 653 19.22 -16.46 24.65
N VAL A 654 18.23 -16.92 23.90
CA VAL A 654 16.93 -17.28 24.44
C VAL A 654 17.06 -18.59 25.21
N SER A 655 17.62 -18.50 26.36
CA SER A 655 17.21 -19.37 27.44
C SER A 655 15.84 -18.82 27.91
N LEU A 656 14.78 -19.50 27.49
CA LEU A 656 13.43 -19.34 28.02
C LEU A 656 13.51 -19.11 29.54
N GLY A 657 13.30 -17.86 30.01
CA GLY A 657 13.15 -17.61 31.43
C GLY A 657 14.06 -16.60 32.10
N SER A 658 14.70 -15.63 31.46
CA SER A 658 15.57 -14.66 32.15
C SER A 658 14.92 -13.35 32.57
N GLY A 659 13.60 -13.20 32.44
CA GLY A 659 12.89 -11.95 32.79
C GLY A 659 11.91 -12.05 33.95
N SER A 660 11.35 -13.21 34.27
CA SER A 660 10.42 -13.41 35.40
C SER A 660 10.91 -14.55 36.29
N ALA A 661 11.09 -14.27 37.56
CA ALA A 661 11.56 -15.25 38.56
C ALA A 661 10.54 -16.36 38.84
N ASP A 662 9.34 -16.31 38.30
CA ASP A 662 8.29 -17.29 38.46
C ASP A 662 7.77 -17.82 37.13
N PRO A 663 8.03 -19.11 36.76
CA PRO A 663 7.50 -19.73 35.57
C PRO A 663 5.97 -19.71 35.44
N SER A 664 5.23 -19.54 36.54
CA SER A 664 3.78 -19.50 36.52
C SER A 664 3.21 -18.21 35.92
N ASN A 665 3.99 -17.11 35.92
CA ASN A 665 3.60 -15.80 35.37
C ASN A 665 4.22 -15.51 33.98
N TRP A 666 4.97 -16.45 33.44
CA TRP A 666 5.57 -16.29 32.13
C TRP A 666 4.50 -16.15 31.05
N GLY A 667 4.52 -15.04 30.33
CA GLY A 667 3.56 -14.71 29.29
C GLY A 667 2.47 -13.70 29.71
N ASP A 668 2.28 -13.39 30.99
CA ASP A 668 1.27 -12.41 31.42
C ASP A 668 1.58 -11.01 30.90
N ASP A 669 2.84 -10.59 30.92
CA ASP A 669 3.29 -9.30 30.35
C ASP A 669 3.00 -9.24 28.85
N ILE A 670 3.27 -10.34 28.15
CA ILE A 670 2.99 -10.50 26.72
C ILE A 670 1.47 -10.38 26.46
N HIS A 671 0.65 -11.06 27.23
CA HIS A 671 -0.81 -11.00 27.08
C HIS A 671 -1.36 -9.61 27.40
N ARG A 672 -0.82 -8.88 28.42
CA ARG A 672 -1.19 -7.49 28.68
C ARG A 672 -0.80 -6.56 27.53
N ALA A 673 0.39 -6.76 26.94
CA ALA A 673 0.82 -6.00 25.77
C ALA A 673 -0.11 -6.24 24.57
N VAL A 674 -0.47 -7.50 24.30
CA VAL A 674 -1.40 -7.84 23.20
C VAL A 674 -2.79 -7.28 23.48
N LEU A 675 -3.28 -7.39 24.73
CA LEU A 675 -4.58 -6.85 25.12
C LEU A 675 -4.67 -5.34 24.90
N ALA A 676 -3.60 -4.57 25.14
CA ALA A 676 -3.59 -3.13 24.91
C ALA A 676 -3.94 -2.72 23.47
N GLY A 677 -3.65 -3.56 22.48
CA GLY A 677 -4.05 -3.36 21.09
C GLY A 677 -5.38 -4.01 20.70
N MET A 678 -5.91 -4.90 21.54
CA MET A 678 -7.07 -5.75 21.22
C MET A 678 -8.24 -5.62 22.23
N LEU A 679 -8.37 -4.47 22.89
CA LEU A 679 -9.40 -4.23 23.93
C LEU A 679 -10.83 -4.47 23.43
N SER A 680 -11.12 -4.09 22.18
CA SER A 680 -12.44 -4.30 21.56
C SER A 680 -12.69 -5.74 21.10
N GLN A 681 -11.76 -6.67 21.33
CA GLN A 681 -11.84 -8.07 20.89
C GLN A 681 -11.87 -9.06 22.06
N VAL A 682 -12.21 -8.60 23.24
CA VAL A 682 -12.42 -9.43 24.43
C VAL A 682 -13.85 -9.96 24.41
N GLY A 683 -14.02 -11.25 24.72
CA GLY A 683 -15.34 -11.87 24.81
C GLY A 683 -15.53 -12.74 26.04
N MET A 684 -16.75 -12.79 26.54
CA MET A 684 -17.17 -13.64 27.63
C MET A 684 -17.95 -14.84 27.07
N ARG A 685 -17.67 -16.01 27.56
CA ARG A 685 -18.32 -17.25 27.13
C ARG A 685 -19.84 -17.23 27.38
N VAL A 686 -20.60 -17.72 26.41
CA VAL A 686 -22.04 -17.83 26.48
C VAL A 686 -22.43 -19.29 26.86
N GLY A 687 -22.79 -19.50 28.08
CA GLY A 687 -23.18 -20.84 28.55
C GLY A 687 -22.05 -21.86 28.48
N ARG A 688 -22.32 -23.07 27.97
CA ARG A 688 -21.33 -24.16 27.82
C ARG A 688 -20.85 -24.33 26.37
N SER A 689 -21.23 -23.43 25.49
CA SER A 689 -20.86 -23.48 24.05
C SER A 689 -19.44 -22.94 23.81
N HIS A 690 -18.98 -23.04 22.54
CA HIS A 690 -17.76 -22.38 22.05
C HIS A 690 -18.05 -20.94 21.59
N GLU A 691 -19.25 -20.41 21.91
CA GLU A 691 -19.62 -19.04 21.55
C GLU A 691 -19.26 -18.07 22.67
N TYR A 692 -18.77 -16.91 22.27
CA TYR A 692 -18.38 -15.80 23.12
C TYR A 692 -19.16 -14.56 22.75
N LEU A 693 -19.54 -13.79 23.76
CA LEU A 693 -20.17 -12.49 23.62
C LEU A 693 -19.11 -11.40 23.81
N GLY A 694 -18.77 -10.74 22.73
CA GLY A 694 -17.89 -9.60 22.73
C GLY A 694 -18.62 -8.26 22.90
N PRO A 695 -17.91 -7.14 22.80
CA PRO A 695 -18.49 -5.79 22.85
C PRO A 695 -19.64 -5.61 21.86
N ARG A 696 -20.62 -4.77 22.23
CA ARG A 696 -21.81 -4.46 21.40
C ARG A 696 -22.63 -5.70 21.00
N ASN A 697 -22.65 -6.73 21.85
CA ASN A 697 -23.36 -7.99 21.61
C ASN A 697 -22.86 -8.74 20.35
N ALA A 698 -21.60 -8.53 19.97
CA ALA A 698 -20.99 -9.31 18.89
C ALA A 698 -20.76 -10.75 19.37
N ARG A 699 -21.28 -11.73 18.65
CA ARG A 699 -21.03 -13.15 18.94
C ARG A 699 -19.96 -13.67 18.01
N PHE A 700 -19.02 -14.43 18.54
CA PHE A 700 -17.99 -15.14 17.81
C PHE A 700 -17.70 -16.49 18.45
N ALA A 701 -17.09 -17.40 17.70
CA ALA A 701 -16.74 -18.73 18.18
C ALA A 701 -15.24 -18.98 18.01
N ILE A 702 -14.68 -19.79 18.91
CA ILE A 702 -13.30 -20.25 18.80
C ILE A 702 -13.18 -21.24 17.66
N GLN A 703 -12.10 -21.13 16.87
CA GLN A 703 -11.80 -22.10 15.83
C GLN A 703 -11.28 -23.42 16.44
N PRO A 704 -11.61 -24.58 15.85
CA PRO A 704 -11.12 -25.89 16.33
C PRO A 704 -9.60 -26.05 16.39
N GLY A 705 -8.86 -25.19 15.71
CA GLY A 705 -7.39 -25.19 15.72
C GLY A 705 -6.74 -24.32 16.79
N SER A 706 -7.52 -23.62 17.61
CA SER A 706 -7.04 -22.81 18.71
C SER A 706 -6.78 -23.67 19.95
N THR A 707 -5.72 -23.36 20.68
CA THR A 707 -5.41 -24.02 21.98
C THR A 707 -6.53 -23.80 23.01
N ALA A 708 -7.25 -22.67 22.92
CA ALA A 708 -8.39 -22.36 23.78
C ALA A 708 -9.67 -23.15 23.43
N PHE A 709 -9.69 -23.94 22.34
CA PHE A 709 -10.90 -24.66 21.92
C PHE A 709 -11.36 -25.72 22.91
N GLU A 710 -10.43 -26.51 23.44
CA GLU A 710 -10.71 -27.58 24.40
C GLU A 710 -10.94 -27.02 25.82
N THR A 711 -10.15 -26.01 26.22
CA THR A 711 -10.18 -25.45 27.59
C THR A 711 -11.41 -24.56 27.85
N LYS A 712 -11.98 -23.96 26.81
CA LYS A 712 -13.19 -23.11 26.87
C LYS A 712 -13.15 -22.09 28.01
N PRO A 713 -12.16 -21.23 28.10
CA PRO A 713 -12.03 -20.28 29.19
C PRO A 713 -13.24 -19.34 29.24
N ASP A 714 -13.56 -18.80 30.41
CA ASP A 714 -14.71 -17.89 30.58
C ASP A 714 -14.51 -16.56 29.85
N TRP A 715 -13.26 -16.11 29.71
CA TRP A 715 -12.88 -14.92 28.99
C TRP A 715 -11.82 -15.26 27.96
N ILE A 716 -11.93 -14.64 26.80
CA ILE A 716 -10.96 -14.81 25.70
C ILE A 716 -10.75 -13.49 24.99
N MET A 717 -9.56 -13.33 24.47
CA MET A 717 -9.20 -12.31 23.51
C MET A 717 -8.99 -12.99 22.17
N ALA A 718 -9.70 -12.53 21.12
CA ALA A 718 -9.62 -13.06 19.77
C ALA A 718 -8.95 -12.02 18.85
N ALA A 719 -7.82 -12.41 18.22
CA ALA A 719 -7.08 -11.54 17.30
C ALA A 719 -7.45 -11.80 15.84
#